data_13c1b740f32f35c05ab97e545ae6a873
#
_entry.id   13c1b740f32f35c05ab97e545ae6a873
#
_cell.length_a   1.000
_cell.length_b   1.000
_cell.length_c   1.000
_cell.angle_alpha   90.00
_cell.angle_beta   90.00
_cell.angle_gamma   90.00
#
_symmetry.space_group_name_H-M   'P 1'
#
loop_
_entity.id
_entity.type
_entity.pdbx_description
1 polymer ?
#
loop_
_entity_poly.entity_id
_entity_poly.type
_entity_poly.pdbx_seq_one_letter_code
_entity_poly.pdbx_strand_id
1 'polypeptide(L)'
;MNISLKKRTFLILLAGLTATFASAQEQPLPEWQSQYAVGLNKLAPHTYVWPYANASDIEKPGGYEQSPFYMTLNGKWKFHWVKNPDNRPKDFYQPSYYTGGWADINVPGNWERQGYGTAIYVNETYEFDDKMFNFKKNPPLVPYAENEVGSYRRTFKVPADWKGRRVVLCCEGVISFYYVWVNGKLLGYNQGSKTNAEWDITDVLNDGENVVALEVYRWSAGAYLECQDMWRLSGIERDVYLYSTPKQYIADYKLNASLDKDRYKDGIFGLEVTVEGPSSTTGSIAYTLKDDSGKAVLQDAIQIKSRGLSNFIAFDEKKIPNVKAWDAEHPHLYTLVLELKDDQGKVTELTGCEVGFRTSEIKDGRFCINGVPVLVKGTNRHEHSQLGRTVSKELMELDIKLMKQHNINLVRNSHYPTHPYWYQLCDRYGLYMIDEANIESHGMGYGPASLAKDSTWLTAHMDRTHRMYERSKNHPAIVIWSLGNEAGNGINFERTYDWLKSVEKTRPVQYERAELNYNTDIYCRMYRSVDEIKAYVAKKDIYRPFILCEYLHAMGNSCGGLKEYWDVFESEPMAQGGNVWDWVDQSFREIDKSGKWYWTYGGDYGPQGIPSFGNFCCNGLVGADREPHPHLLEVKKVYQNIKTTLLDRKNMKLRIKNWYDFSNLNEYIFHWNVTTDSGEKLAEGTKVLDCEPHATIDIQLGNVILSKKDREAYLNVSWTRKEDSPMIDKDWEVAYDQFVLSGNKNSTAHRPQKAGETTFTVDKKTGALTSLSLNGKELLSTPLTLSLFRPATDNDNRDRNGARLWRKAGLDNITQKVLSLKEGKSSATARVEILNAKGQKVGTADFIYALDKNGALKVSTTFEPDTALVKSIARLGVTFRVADMYDQVSYLGRGDNETYADRNQSGRIGLYQTTPERMFHYYVTPQSTGNRTDVRWAKFTDHSGAGIFVESNRAFQFSIIPFSDVLLEKARHINDLKRDGMLTVHLDAEQAGVGTATCGPGVLPQYLVPLKKQHFEFTLYPVK
;
A
#
# COMPACT_ATOMS: atom_id res chain seq x y z
N MET A 1 -30.60 65.07 31.34
CA MET A 1 -31.73 65.94 31.08
C MET A 1 -32.93 65.09 30.77
N ASN A 2 -33.88 65.03 31.69
CA ASN A 2 -35.16 64.31 31.64
C ASN A 2 -36.09 64.87 30.57
N ILE A 3 -36.95 64.04 29.98
CA ILE A 3 -38.39 64.28 29.64
C ILE A 3 -38.87 62.93 29.02
N SER A 4 -39.59 62.11 29.75
CA SER A 4 -41.03 62.01 30.05
C SER A 4 -41.91 61.44 28.93
N LEU A 5 -42.52 60.27 29.32
CA LEU A 5 -43.62 59.53 28.67
C LEU A 5 -44.74 60.39 28.06
N LYS A 6 -45.37 59.85 26.99
CA LYS A 6 -46.84 59.84 26.84
C LYS A 6 -47.32 58.62 26.06
N LYS A 7 -48.20 57.88 26.72
CA LYS A 7 -49.10 56.84 26.19
C LYS A 7 -50.12 57.49 25.25
N ARG A 8 -50.42 56.81 24.10
CA ARG A 8 -51.76 56.86 23.49
C ARG A 8 -52.15 55.47 22.99
N THR A 9 -53.22 55.03 23.57
CA THR A 9 -53.99 53.85 23.23
C THR A 9 -54.73 54.11 21.92
N PHE A 10 -54.67 53.18 20.97
CA PHE A 10 -55.62 53.10 19.87
C PHE A 10 -56.11 51.63 19.78
N LEU A 11 -57.40 51.44 20.17
CA LEU A 11 -58.18 50.27 19.91
C LEU A 11 -58.66 50.31 18.47
N ILE A 12 -58.33 49.27 17.70
CA ILE A 12 -59.03 48.95 16.45
C ILE A 12 -59.40 47.46 16.52
N LEU A 13 -60.69 47.20 16.56
CA LEU A 13 -61.27 45.90 16.32
C LEU A 13 -61.03 45.53 14.84
N LEU A 14 -60.50 44.35 14.59
CA LEU A 14 -60.69 43.69 13.35
C LEU A 14 -61.01 42.19 13.60
N ALA A 15 -62.15 41.80 13.09
CA ALA A 15 -62.72 40.47 13.23
C ALA A 15 -61.97 39.44 12.42
N GLY A 16 -61.89 38.28 12.93
CA GLY A 16 -61.63 36.96 12.55
C GLY A 16 -61.27 36.59 11.06
N LEU A 17 -60.10 36.03 10.92
CA LEU A 17 -59.91 34.88 10.05
C LEU A 17 -58.73 34.09 10.69
N THR A 18 -59.03 33.17 11.53
CA THR A 18 -58.06 32.17 11.99
C THR A 18 -57.83 31.19 10.86
N ALA A 19 -56.86 31.50 10.00
CA ALA A 19 -56.17 30.50 9.21
C ALA A 19 -55.21 29.79 10.15
N THR A 20 -55.54 28.62 10.61
CA THR A 20 -54.64 27.69 11.25
C THR A 20 -53.60 27.27 10.18
N PHE A 21 -52.50 28.00 10.14
CA PHE A 21 -51.27 27.41 9.62
C PHE A 21 -50.89 26.32 10.60
N ALA A 22 -51.25 25.06 10.33
CA ALA A 22 -50.59 23.92 10.85
C ALA A 22 -49.16 24.03 10.31
N SER A 23 -48.25 24.61 11.04
CA SER A 23 -46.82 24.37 10.83
C SER A 23 -46.67 22.85 11.01
N ALA A 24 -46.47 22.15 9.92
CA ALA A 24 -45.93 20.83 10.02
C ALA A 24 -44.65 21.02 10.83
N GLN A 25 -44.65 20.58 12.09
CA GLN A 25 -43.41 20.43 12.87
C GLN A 25 -42.58 19.45 12.05
N GLU A 26 -41.56 19.97 11.33
CA GLU A 26 -40.57 19.09 10.70
C GLU A 26 -40.08 18.18 11.81
N GLN A 27 -40.31 16.89 11.66
CA GLN A 27 -39.77 15.88 12.56
C GLN A 27 -38.26 16.10 12.61
N PRO A 28 -37.64 16.17 13.77
CA PRO A 28 -36.18 16.31 13.84
C PRO A 28 -35.52 15.19 13.03
N LEU A 29 -34.54 15.54 12.23
CA LEU A 29 -33.77 14.54 11.46
C LEU A 29 -33.19 13.51 12.44
N PRO A 30 -33.16 12.23 12.07
CA PRO A 30 -32.50 11.23 12.89
C PRO A 30 -31.00 11.53 13.00
N GLU A 31 -30.37 11.09 14.07
CA GLU A 31 -28.98 11.40 14.42
C GLU A 31 -28.00 11.04 13.30
N TRP A 32 -28.25 9.96 12.57
CA TRP A 32 -27.40 9.55 11.44
C TRP A 32 -27.49 10.49 10.23
N GLN A 33 -28.38 11.45 10.21
CA GLN A 33 -28.50 12.53 9.22
C GLN A 33 -27.91 13.86 9.73
N SER A 34 -27.12 13.84 10.81
CA SER A 34 -26.59 15.06 11.43
C SER A 34 -25.07 15.00 11.61
N GLN A 35 -24.35 16.01 11.10
CA GLN A 35 -22.91 16.16 11.31
C GLN A 35 -22.52 16.48 12.76
N TYR A 36 -23.48 16.89 13.59
CA TYR A 36 -23.26 17.17 15.01
C TYR A 36 -23.36 15.92 15.89
N ALA A 37 -23.99 14.86 15.38
CA ALA A 37 -24.23 13.63 16.12
C ALA A 37 -23.02 12.69 16.11
N VAL A 38 -21.86 13.15 16.56
CA VAL A 38 -20.61 12.38 16.57
C VAL A 38 -20.59 11.24 17.59
N GLY A 39 -21.46 11.28 18.60
CA GLY A 39 -21.61 10.23 19.60
C GLY A 39 -22.46 10.66 20.79
N LEU A 40 -23.05 9.68 21.49
CA LEU A 40 -23.84 9.88 22.70
C LEU A 40 -23.32 8.95 23.80
N ASN A 41 -23.07 9.50 24.98
CA ASN A 41 -22.67 8.78 26.22
C ASN A 41 -21.41 7.88 26.05
N LYS A 42 -20.70 7.99 24.96
CA LYS A 42 -19.42 7.28 24.80
C LYS A 42 -18.35 7.94 25.68
N LEU A 43 -17.43 7.12 26.19
CA LEU A 43 -16.32 7.61 27.00
C LEU A 43 -15.49 8.64 26.22
N ALA A 44 -14.89 9.59 26.95
CA ALA A 44 -13.91 10.50 26.38
C ALA A 44 -12.78 9.71 25.72
N PRO A 45 -12.17 10.21 24.64
CA PRO A 45 -11.05 9.53 24.03
C PRO A 45 -9.87 9.48 25.00
N HIS A 46 -9.21 8.33 25.07
CA HIS A 46 -8.07 8.06 25.94
C HIS A 46 -7.16 7.01 25.30
N THR A 47 -5.95 6.84 25.83
CA THR A 47 -5.07 5.75 25.41
C THR A 47 -5.64 4.39 25.83
N TYR A 48 -5.19 3.32 25.21
CA TYR A 48 -5.60 1.98 25.63
C TYR A 48 -5.09 1.70 27.06
N VAL A 49 -6.01 1.46 27.97
CA VAL A 49 -5.76 1.10 29.37
C VAL A 49 -6.32 -0.30 29.61
N TRP A 50 -5.66 -1.30 29.03
CA TRP A 50 -6.08 -2.69 29.28
C TRP A 50 -5.59 -3.15 30.64
N PRO A 51 -6.49 -3.69 31.52
CA PRO A 51 -6.07 -4.24 32.80
C PRO A 51 -5.45 -5.62 32.61
N TYR A 52 -4.21 -5.78 33.10
CA TYR A 52 -3.49 -7.05 33.06
C TYR A 52 -3.50 -7.76 34.41
N ALA A 53 -3.35 -9.08 34.40
CA ALA A 53 -3.09 -9.84 35.63
C ALA A 53 -1.57 -9.93 35.92
N ASN A 54 -0.74 -9.96 34.87
CA ASN A 54 0.70 -10.09 34.99
C ASN A 54 1.41 -9.03 34.14
N ALA A 55 2.45 -8.44 34.70
CA ALA A 55 3.24 -7.42 34.00
C ALA A 55 3.94 -7.98 32.72
N SER A 56 4.29 -9.26 32.70
CA SER A 56 4.88 -9.93 31.53
C SER A 56 3.98 -10.01 30.31
N ASP A 57 2.66 -9.80 30.47
CA ASP A 57 1.73 -9.82 29.33
C ASP A 57 1.71 -8.47 28.61
N ILE A 58 2.20 -7.39 29.25
CA ILE A 58 2.38 -6.07 28.62
C ILE A 58 3.43 -6.15 27.48
N GLU A 59 4.43 -7.01 27.63
CA GLU A 59 5.53 -7.18 26.69
C GLU A 59 5.16 -8.03 25.44
N LYS A 60 3.91 -8.45 25.32
CA LYS A 60 3.44 -9.29 24.21
C LYS A 60 2.46 -8.52 23.34
N PRO A 61 2.65 -8.42 22.01
CA PRO A 61 1.61 -7.90 21.13
C PRO A 61 0.30 -8.68 21.33
N GLY A 62 -0.80 -7.96 21.56
CA GLY A 62 -2.08 -8.58 21.88
C GLY A 62 -2.16 -9.28 23.24
N GLY A 63 -1.17 -9.07 24.14
CA GLY A 63 -1.14 -9.73 25.47
C GLY A 63 -2.35 -9.41 26.36
N TYR A 64 -3.01 -8.28 26.12
CA TYR A 64 -4.25 -7.90 26.82
C TYR A 64 -5.39 -8.93 26.64
N GLU A 65 -5.42 -9.68 25.55
CA GLU A 65 -6.42 -10.72 25.29
C GLU A 65 -6.28 -11.93 26.21
N GLN A 66 -5.10 -12.12 26.82
CA GLN A 66 -4.84 -13.18 27.81
C GLN A 66 -5.26 -12.75 29.23
N SER A 67 -5.62 -11.48 29.40
CA SER A 67 -6.04 -10.96 30.71
C SER A 67 -7.39 -11.57 31.15
N PRO A 68 -7.53 -12.00 32.40
CA PRO A 68 -8.82 -12.43 32.94
C PRO A 68 -9.83 -11.26 33.03
N PHE A 69 -9.39 -10.03 32.79
CA PHE A 69 -10.22 -8.83 32.76
C PHE A 69 -10.61 -8.41 31.34
N TYR A 70 -10.32 -9.24 30.34
CA TYR A 70 -10.73 -9.06 28.95
C TYR A 70 -11.65 -10.18 28.50
N MET A 71 -12.67 -9.86 27.75
CA MET A 71 -13.61 -10.85 27.20
C MET A 71 -14.02 -10.44 25.79
N THR A 72 -13.62 -11.25 24.81
CA THR A 72 -14.04 -11.01 23.41
C THR A 72 -15.53 -11.31 23.20
N LEU A 73 -16.17 -10.47 22.41
CA LEU A 73 -17.50 -10.70 21.86
C LEU A 73 -17.46 -11.02 20.36
N ASN A 74 -16.28 -11.30 19.80
CA ASN A 74 -16.14 -11.73 18.41
C ASN A 74 -16.77 -13.11 18.19
N GLY A 75 -17.04 -13.41 16.94
CA GLY A 75 -17.60 -14.68 16.50
C GLY A 75 -19.00 -14.53 15.91
N LYS A 76 -19.88 -15.48 16.12
CA LYS A 76 -21.22 -15.46 15.50
C LYS A 76 -22.19 -14.59 16.32
N TRP A 77 -22.87 -13.69 15.59
CA TRP A 77 -23.96 -12.86 16.10
C TRP A 77 -25.24 -13.17 15.34
N LYS A 78 -26.41 -13.06 15.97
CA LYS A 78 -27.69 -13.03 15.27
C LYS A 78 -27.81 -11.73 14.48
N PHE A 79 -28.23 -11.83 13.22
CA PHE A 79 -28.24 -10.75 12.27
C PHE A 79 -29.52 -10.70 11.45
N HIS A 80 -30.05 -9.48 11.32
CA HIS A 80 -31.19 -9.19 10.45
C HIS A 80 -30.89 -7.95 9.62
N TRP A 81 -30.90 -8.12 8.31
CA TRP A 81 -30.59 -7.06 7.37
C TRP A 81 -31.86 -6.60 6.64
N VAL A 82 -31.98 -5.29 6.44
CA VAL A 82 -33.04 -4.68 5.65
C VAL A 82 -32.48 -3.59 4.74
N LYS A 83 -33.11 -3.41 3.61
CA LYS A 83 -32.71 -2.44 2.60
C LYS A 83 -33.13 -1.00 2.94
N ASN A 84 -34.18 -0.85 3.77
CA ASN A 84 -34.76 0.44 4.11
C ASN A 84 -34.91 0.56 5.64
N PRO A 85 -34.54 1.68 6.26
CA PRO A 85 -34.66 1.88 7.70
C PRO A 85 -36.04 1.66 8.29
N ASP A 86 -37.12 1.92 7.53
CA ASP A 86 -38.49 1.75 8.02
C ASP A 86 -38.85 0.28 8.26
N ASN A 87 -38.18 -0.64 7.58
CA ASN A 87 -38.41 -2.07 7.66
C ASN A 87 -37.58 -2.77 8.74
N ARG A 88 -36.73 -2.02 9.44
CA ARG A 88 -35.89 -2.61 10.51
C ARG A 88 -36.75 -3.16 11.63
N PRO A 89 -36.35 -4.25 12.30
CA PRO A 89 -37.07 -4.80 13.44
C PRO A 89 -37.01 -3.77 14.56
N LYS A 90 -38.21 -3.37 15.05
CA LYS A 90 -38.36 -2.52 16.22
C LYS A 90 -38.27 -3.37 17.47
N ASP A 91 -37.83 -2.80 18.57
CA ASP A 91 -37.70 -3.47 19.87
C ASP A 91 -36.79 -4.72 19.91
N PHE A 92 -36.02 -4.97 18.84
CA PHE A 92 -35.12 -6.14 18.75
C PHE A 92 -34.04 -6.16 19.85
N TYR A 93 -33.76 -5.01 20.42
CA TYR A 93 -32.81 -4.85 21.52
C TYR A 93 -33.37 -5.33 22.88
N GLN A 94 -34.67 -5.61 22.96
CA GLN A 94 -35.26 -6.11 24.19
C GLN A 94 -34.83 -7.55 24.49
N PRO A 95 -34.50 -7.90 25.74
CA PRO A 95 -34.08 -9.25 26.11
C PRO A 95 -35.05 -10.36 25.68
N SER A 96 -36.35 -10.08 25.75
CA SER A 96 -37.41 -11.03 25.39
C SER A 96 -37.66 -11.18 23.90
N TYR A 97 -37.03 -10.38 23.02
CA TYR A 97 -37.26 -10.41 21.59
C TYR A 97 -36.78 -11.75 20.98
N TYR A 98 -37.63 -12.41 20.22
CA TYR A 98 -37.35 -13.70 19.60
C TYR A 98 -36.56 -13.55 18.29
N THR A 99 -35.36 -14.14 18.24
CA THR A 99 -34.45 -14.11 17.08
C THR A 99 -34.32 -15.44 16.37
N GLY A 100 -35.21 -16.40 16.58
CA GLY A 100 -35.11 -17.74 16.01
C GLY A 100 -35.12 -17.82 14.47
N GLY A 101 -35.63 -16.77 13.80
CA GLY A 101 -35.60 -16.67 12.35
C GLY A 101 -34.44 -15.83 11.80
N TRP A 102 -33.53 -15.35 12.63
CA TRP A 102 -32.40 -14.53 12.22
C TRP A 102 -31.24 -15.39 11.74
N ALA A 103 -30.51 -14.90 10.74
CA ALA A 103 -29.26 -15.53 10.30
C ALA A 103 -28.15 -15.34 11.34
N ASP A 104 -27.08 -16.09 11.20
CA ASP A 104 -25.81 -15.84 11.89
C ASP A 104 -24.86 -15.08 10.96
N ILE A 105 -24.18 -14.09 11.51
CA ILE A 105 -23.09 -13.34 10.82
C ILE A 105 -21.82 -13.40 11.65
N ASN A 106 -20.67 -13.42 11.00
CA ASN A 106 -19.38 -13.35 11.70
C ASN A 106 -19.02 -11.90 12.04
N VAL A 107 -18.54 -11.68 13.25
CA VAL A 107 -17.99 -10.42 13.76
C VAL A 107 -16.57 -10.70 14.28
N PRO A 108 -15.55 -9.94 13.83
CA PRO A 108 -15.64 -8.90 12.80
C PRO A 108 -15.91 -9.44 11.40
N GLY A 109 -16.48 -8.57 10.55
CA GLY A 109 -16.76 -8.90 9.15
C GLY A 109 -17.71 -7.89 8.49
N ASN A 110 -17.50 -7.67 7.20
CA ASN A 110 -18.40 -6.83 6.40
C ASN A 110 -19.59 -7.66 5.94
N TRP A 111 -20.79 -7.11 6.00
CA TRP A 111 -22.00 -7.88 5.63
C TRP A 111 -22.10 -8.13 4.12
N GLU A 112 -21.53 -7.24 3.25
CA GLU A 112 -21.50 -7.44 1.81
C GLU A 112 -20.67 -8.68 1.41
N ARG A 113 -19.66 -9.01 2.23
CA ARG A 113 -18.83 -10.21 2.03
C ARG A 113 -19.46 -11.48 2.64
N GLN A 114 -20.61 -11.34 3.30
CA GLN A 114 -21.36 -12.43 3.93
C GLN A 114 -22.77 -12.60 3.32
N GLY A 115 -23.00 -12.02 2.14
CA GLY A 115 -24.22 -12.26 1.34
C GLY A 115 -25.32 -11.22 1.53
N TYR A 116 -25.05 -10.05 2.12
CA TYR A 116 -26.04 -9.00 2.33
C TYR A 116 -25.59 -7.71 1.65
N GLY A 117 -26.55 -6.98 1.05
CA GLY A 117 -26.24 -5.73 0.36
C GLY A 117 -25.31 -5.91 -0.85
N THR A 118 -24.63 -4.85 -1.23
CA THR A 118 -23.74 -4.83 -2.41
C THR A 118 -22.45 -4.09 -2.11
N ALA A 119 -21.32 -4.75 -2.37
CA ALA A 119 -20.01 -4.14 -2.32
C ALA A 119 -19.86 -3.13 -3.48
N ILE A 120 -19.53 -1.88 -3.18
CA ILE A 120 -19.33 -0.80 -4.15
C ILE A 120 -17.91 -0.26 -4.00
N TYR A 121 -17.20 -0.09 -5.12
CA TYR A 121 -15.93 0.58 -5.14
C TYR A 121 -15.99 1.85 -5.97
N VAL A 122 -15.76 2.98 -5.32
CA VAL A 122 -15.56 4.29 -5.96
C VAL A 122 -14.39 5.00 -5.29
N ASN A 123 -13.69 5.86 -6.05
CA ASN A 123 -12.59 6.66 -5.56
C ASN A 123 -13.07 8.05 -5.11
N GLU A 124 -13.03 9.04 -5.99
CA GLU A 124 -13.21 10.47 -5.71
C GLU A 124 -14.68 10.93 -5.62
N THR A 125 -15.59 10.05 -5.31
CA THR A 125 -17.03 10.34 -5.23
C THR A 125 -17.68 9.52 -4.13
N TYR A 126 -18.86 9.97 -3.71
CA TYR A 126 -19.70 9.17 -2.81
C TYR A 126 -20.48 8.16 -3.63
N GLU A 127 -20.49 6.90 -3.20
CA GLU A 127 -21.21 5.82 -3.88
C GLU A 127 -22.71 6.06 -3.96
N PHE A 128 -23.27 6.84 -3.04
CA PHE A 128 -24.68 7.19 -2.99
C PHE A 128 -25.04 8.44 -3.82
N ASP A 129 -24.07 9.23 -4.32
CA ASP A 129 -24.30 10.37 -5.23
C ASP A 129 -24.53 9.88 -6.65
N ASP A 130 -25.57 9.07 -6.85
CA ASP A 130 -25.87 8.40 -8.11
C ASP A 130 -27.39 8.26 -8.36
N LYS A 131 -27.74 8.19 -9.64
CA LYS A 131 -29.13 7.99 -10.09
C LYS A 131 -29.71 6.67 -9.60
N MET A 132 -28.90 5.65 -9.39
CA MET A 132 -29.34 4.35 -8.87
C MET A 132 -29.98 4.47 -7.49
N PHE A 133 -29.49 5.39 -6.67
CA PHE A 133 -30.02 5.67 -5.33
C PHE A 133 -31.02 6.84 -5.33
N ASN A 134 -31.36 7.37 -6.51
CA ASN A 134 -32.22 8.54 -6.67
C ASN A 134 -31.81 9.69 -5.74
N PHE A 135 -30.52 9.87 -5.55
CA PHE A 135 -29.95 10.82 -4.61
C PHE A 135 -28.82 11.63 -5.23
N LYS A 136 -28.77 12.89 -4.88
CA LYS A 136 -27.65 13.80 -5.14
C LYS A 136 -27.08 14.26 -3.82
N LYS A 137 -25.76 14.18 -3.66
CA LYS A 137 -25.08 14.61 -2.44
C LYS A 137 -25.55 15.98 -1.97
N ASN A 138 -25.95 16.05 -0.73
CA ASN A 138 -26.42 17.26 -0.04
C ASN A 138 -26.09 17.16 1.45
N PRO A 139 -24.81 17.37 1.85
CA PRO A 139 -24.40 17.21 3.24
C PRO A 139 -25.26 18.05 4.20
N PRO A 140 -25.69 17.49 5.35
CA PRO A 140 -25.30 16.20 5.94
C PRO A 140 -26.18 15.02 5.53
N LEU A 141 -27.15 15.22 4.64
CA LEU A 141 -28.15 14.22 4.29
C LEU A 141 -27.56 13.09 3.45
N VAL A 142 -27.99 11.87 3.74
CA VAL A 142 -27.72 10.68 2.95
C VAL A 142 -29.02 10.04 2.48
N PRO A 143 -29.04 9.14 1.46
CA PRO A 143 -30.27 8.48 1.04
C PRO A 143 -31.01 7.86 2.23
N TYR A 144 -32.31 8.07 2.31
CA TYR A 144 -33.13 7.46 3.38
C TYR A 144 -33.65 6.08 2.96
N ALA A 145 -34.37 6.03 1.85
CA ALA A 145 -35.09 4.81 1.44
C ALA A 145 -34.16 3.64 1.05
N GLU A 146 -32.96 3.95 0.60
CA GLU A 146 -31.95 2.95 0.15
C GLU A 146 -30.84 2.77 1.21
N ASN A 147 -30.98 3.32 2.43
CA ASN A 147 -29.99 3.19 3.47
C ASN A 147 -30.15 1.85 4.19
N GLU A 148 -29.30 0.90 3.86
CA GLU A 148 -29.33 -0.44 4.43
C GLU A 148 -29.08 -0.42 5.94
N VAL A 149 -29.79 -1.28 6.68
CA VAL A 149 -29.64 -1.39 8.15
C VAL A 149 -29.40 -2.83 8.53
N GLY A 150 -28.32 -3.06 9.28
CA GLY A 150 -28.01 -4.32 9.92
C GLY A 150 -28.30 -4.29 11.42
N SER A 151 -29.22 -5.14 11.87
CA SER A 151 -29.53 -5.34 13.29
C SER A 151 -28.75 -6.55 13.81
N TYR A 152 -27.84 -6.31 14.74
CA TYR A 152 -26.97 -7.31 15.34
C TYR A 152 -27.41 -7.61 16.78
N ARG A 153 -27.30 -8.87 17.20
CA ARG A 153 -27.63 -9.26 18.56
C ARG A 153 -26.78 -10.42 19.02
N ARG A 154 -26.29 -10.33 20.27
CA ARG A 154 -25.52 -11.40 20.91
C ARG A 154 -25.85 -11.51 22.38
N THR A 155 -25.94 -12.73 22.87
CA THR A 155 -26.00 -13.02 24.32
C THR A 155 -24.59 -13.25 24.85
N PHE A 156 -24.36 -12.86 26.10
CA PHE A 156 -23.08 -13.06 26.80
C PHE A 156 -23.28 -13.18 28.28
N LYS A 157 -22.28 -13.77 28.95
CA LYS A 157 -22.21 -13.81 30.41
C LYS A 157 -20.91 -13.20 30.85
N VAL A 158 -21.00 -12.26 31.79
CA VAL A 158 -19.82 -11.65 32.40
C VAL A 158 -19.21 -12.66 33.38
N PRO A 159 -17.87 -12.81 33.42
CA PRO A 159 -17.18 -13.63 34.41
C PRO A 159 -17.59 -13.30 35.83
N ALA A 160 -17.78 -14.32 36.69
CA ALA A 160 -18.27 -14.14 38.03
C ALA A 160 -17.37 -13.29 38.95
N ASP A 161 -16.09 -13.31 38.70
CA ASP A 161 -15.05 -12.53 39.39
C ASP A 161 -15.03 -11.04 38.99
N TRP A 162 -15.81 -10.65 37.98
CA TRP A 162 -16.04 -9.23 37.65
C TRP A 162 -17.16 -8.60 38.51
N LYS A 163 -17.80 -9.36 39.35
CA LYS A 163 -18.85 -8.82 40.21
C LYS A 163 -18.33 -7.71 41.11
N GLY A 164 -19.02 -6.54 41.06
CA GLY A 164 -18.62 -5.36 41.80
C GLY A 164 -17.50 -4.52 41.19
N ARG A 165 -16.99 -4.94 40.03
CA ARG A 165 -16.05 -4.16 39.20
C ARG A 165 -16.81 -3.29 38.19
N ARG A 166 -16.12 -2.33 37.59
CA ARG A 166 -16.58 -1.59 36.43
C ARG A 166 -16.42 -2.45 35.19
N VAL A 167 -17.36 -2.41 34.25
CA VAL A 167 -17.32 -3.16 32.99
C VAL A 167 -17.59 -2.22 31.83
N VAL A 168 -16.71 -2.24 30.84
CA VAL A 168 -16.80 -1.38 29.67
C VAL A 168 -16.96 -2.23 28.41
N LEU A 169 -17.90 -1.84 27.56
CA LEU A 169 -18.06 -2.37 26.20
C LEU A 169 -17.28 -1.50 25.22
N CYS A 170 -16.42 -2.11 24.44
CA CYS A 170 -15.67 -1.47 23.37
C CYS A 170 -16.05 -2.03 21.98
N CYS A 171 -16.27 -1.13 21.02
CA CYS A 171 -16.40 -1.43 19.60
C CYS A 171 -15.25 -0.73 18.88
N GLU A 172 -14.29 -1.49 18.33
CA GLU A 172 -13.06 -0.93 17.72
C GLU A 172 -13.28 -0.28 16.35
N GLY A 173 -14.30 -0.73 15.59
CA GLY A 173 -14.61 -0.16 14.30
C GLY A 173 -15.92 -0.69 13.72
N VAL A 174 -16.86 0.23 13.50
CA VAL A 174 -18.20 -0.06 12.94
C VAL A 174 -18.57 1.01 11.92
N ILE A 175 -18.91 0.62 10.72
CA ILE A 175 -19.24 1.51 9.59
C ILE A 175 -20.76 1.57 9.39
N SER A 176 -21.38 2.75 9.29
CA SER A 176 -20.84 4.11 9.42
C SER A 176 -21.39 4.83 10.64
N PHE A 177 -22.58 4.44 11.09
CA PHE A 177 -23.29 4.93 12.27
C PHE A 177 -24.00 3.77 12.94
N TYR A 178 -24.03 3.74 14.28
CA TYR A 178 -24.77 2.71 14.99
C TYR A 178 -25.29 3.16 16.36
N TYR A 179 -26.45 2.63 16.71
CA TYR A 179 -26.96 2.64 18.09
C TYR A 179 -26.51 1.37 18.80
N VAL A 180 -26.34 1.47 20.14
CA VAL A 180 -25.95 0.33 20.97
C VAL A 180 -26.83 0.24 22.22
N TRP A 181 -27.30 -0.97 22.51
CA TRP A 181 -28.11 -1.31 23.68
C TRP A 181 -27.47 -2.47 24.43
N VAL A 182 -27.66 -2.46 25.76
CA VAL A 182 -27.42 -3.61 26.63
C VAL A 182 -28.65 -3.84 27.47
N ASN A 183 -29.17 -5.09 27.47
CA ASN A 183 -30.37 -5.50 28.23
C ASN A 183 -31.60 -4.59 28.00
N GLY A 184 -31.78 -4.13 26.76
CA GLY A 184 -32.90 -3.28 26.39
C GLY A 184 -32.72 -1.80 26.66
N LYS A 185 -31.65 -1.39 27.36
CA LYS A 185 -31.34 0.02 27.62
C LYS A 185 -30.43 0.59 26.54
N LEU A 186 -30.83 1.70 25.94
CA LEU A 186 -30.00 2.46 25.02
C LEU A 186 -28.78 3.03 25.76
N LEU A 187 -27.58 2.64 25.37
CA LEU A 187 -26.34 3.22 25.88
C LEU A 187 -26.01 4.52 25.17
N GLY A 188 -26.16 4.53 23.85
CA GLY A 188 -25.84 5.67 23.01
C GLY A 188 -25.73 5.31 21.56
N TYR A 189 -24.97 6.16 20.83
CA TYR A 189 -24.61 5.96 19.42
C TYR A 189 -23.19 6.46 19.14
N ASN A 190 -22.63 6.02 18.01
CA ASN A 190 -21.37 6.54 17.50
C ASN A 190 -21.45 6.78 16.00
N GLN A 191 -20.78 7.86 15.56
CA GLN A 191 -20.50 8.19 14.16
C GLN A 191 -18.98 8.38 14.01
N GLY A 192 -18.38 7.76 13.00
CA GLY A 192 -16.93 7.73 12.86
C GLY A 192 -16.41 6.29 12.95
N SER A 193 -16.06 5.74 11.79
CA SER A 193 -15.97 4.29 11.61
C SER A 193 -14.65 3.68 12.10
N LYS A 194 -13.58 4.47 12.26
CA LYS A 194 -12.20 4.00 12.32
C LYS A 194 -11.50 4.22 13.65
N THR A 195 -12.23 4.64 14.66
CA THR A 195 -11.75 4.75 16.03
C THR A 195 -12.71 4.02 16.97
N ASN A 196 -12.18 3.54 18.08
CA ASN A 196 -12.97 2.85 19.10
C ASN A 196 -14.02 3.77 19.72
N ALA A 197 -15.13 3.16 20.10
CA ALA A 197 -16.15 3.78 20.92
C ALA A 197 -16.47 2.87 22.11
N GLU A 198 -16.55 3.45 23.29
CA GLU A 198 -16.64 2.75 24.56
C GLU A 198 -17.80 3.26 25.42
N TRP A 199 -18.45 2.35 26.13
CA TRP A 199 -19.54 2.65 27.05
C TRP A 199 -19.36 1.87 28.35
N ASP A 200 -19.52 2.53 29.46
CA ASP A 200 -19.65 1.89 30.78
C ASP A 200 -21.02 1.20 30.86
N ILE A 201 -21.00 -0.12 31.00
CA ILE A 201 -22.22 -0.94 31.06
C ILE A 201 -22.49 -1.50 32.44
N THR A 202 -21.74 -1.11 33.46
CA THR A 202 -21.77 -1.65 34.82
C THR A 202 -23.17 -1.69 35.38
N ASP A 203 -23.92 -0.56 35.31
CA ASP A 203 -25.23 -0.41 35.91
C ASP A 203 -26.38 -1.04 35.11
N VAL A 204 -26.09 -1.57 33.92
CA VAL A 204 -27.11 -2.21 33.07
C VAL A 204 -26.93 -3.73 32.95
N LEU A 205 -25.91 -4.29 33.60
CA LEU A 205 -25.64 -5.73 33.59
C LEU A 205 -26.58 -6.48 34.54
N ASN A 206 -26.99 -7.69 34.15
CA ASN A 206 -27.68 -8.65 34.98
C ASN A 206 -26.69 -9.68 35.54
N ASP A 207 -27.01 -10.24 36.72
CA ASP A 207 -26.36 -11.43 37.25
C ASP A 207 -26.74 -12.65 36.37
N GLY A 208 -26.02 -12.93 35.31
CA GLY A 208 -26.32 -14.06 34.43
C GLY A 208 -26.20 -13.72 32.96
N GLU A 209 -27.23 -14.06 32.21
CA GLU A 209 -27.22 -13.77 30.76
C GLU A 209 -27.57 -12.31 30.50
N ASN A 210 -26.77 -11.71 29.60
CA ASN A 210 -26.93 -10.36 29.13
C ASN A 210 -27.08 -10.36 27.60
N VAL A 211 -27.66 -9.32 27.06
CA VAL A 211 -27.85 -9.13 25.61
C VAL A 211 -27.25 -7.80 25.21
N VAL A 212 -26.33 -7.84 24.23
CA VAL A 212 -25.90 -6.65 23.49
C VAL A 212 -26.58 -6.63 22.12
N ALA A 213 -27.03 -5.46 21.69
CA ALA A 213 -27.65 -5.22 20.41
C ALA A 213 -27.08 -3.96 19.75
N LEU A 214 -26.79 -4.04 18.46
CA LEU A 214 -26.36 -2.90 17.63
C LEU A 214 -27.29 -2.77 16.43
N GLU A 215 -27.66 -1.53 16.09
CA GLU A 215 -28.38 -1.16 14.87
C GLU A 215 -27.45 -0.31 14.03
N VAL A 216 -26.93 -0.88 12.95
CA VAL A 216 -25.86 -0.30 12.11
C VAL A 216 -26.44 0.19 10.79
N TYR A 217 -26.17 1.44 10.46
CA TYR A 217 -26.60 2.11 9.23
C TYR A 217 -25.44 2.17 8.24
N ARG A 218 -25.70 1.79 6.99
CA ARG A 218 -24.71 1.83 5.91
C ARG A 218 -24.16 3.23 5.71
N TRP A 219 -25.03 4.21 5.63
CA TRP A 219 -24.68 5.62 5.42
C TRP A 219 -25.14 6.51 6.55
N SER A 220 -24.34 7.52 6.80
CA SER A 220 -24.65 8.57 7.76
C SER A 220 -24.02 9.89 7.30
N ALA A 221 -24.29 10.97 8.02
CA ALA A 221 -23.58 12.24 7.81
C ALA A 221 -22.05 12.05 7.86
N GLY A 222 -21.57 11.13 8.73
CA GLY A 222 -20.16 10.79 8.83
C GLY A 222 -19.53 10.27 7.53
N ALA A 223 -20.30 9.63 6.65
CA ALA A 223 -19.83 9.13 5.36
C ALA A 223 -19.27 10.24 4.45
N TYR A 224 -19.68 11.49 4.64
CA TYR A 224 -19.12 12.63 3.92
C TYR A 224 -17.67 12.95 4.29
N LEU A 225 -17.19 12.51 5.44
CA LEU A 225 -15.79 12.59 5.86
C LEU A 225 -15.03 11.27 5.71
N GLU A 226 -15.63 10.27 5.09
CA GLU A 226 -15.06 8.93 4.89
C GLU A 226 -15.09 8.52 3.41
N CYS A 227 -14.65 9.44 2.53
CA CYS A 227 -14.63 9.29 1.08
C CYS A 227 -13.30 8.70 0.57
N GLN A 228 -12.62 7.89 1.38
CA GLN A 228 -11.33 7.31 1.03
C GLN A 228 -11.40 6.41 -0.20
N ASP A 229 -10.28 6.30 -0.93
CA ASP A 229 -10.14 5.42 -2.09
C ASP A 229 -10.11 3.94 -1.67
N MET A 230 -11.28 3.40 -1.38
CA MET A 230 -11.45 2.04 -0.91
C MET A 230 -12.87 1.52 -1.16
N TRP A 231 -13.05 0.21 -1.01
CA TRP A 231 -14.38 -0.39 -1.03
C TRP A 231 -15.31 0.21 0.02
N ARG A 232 -16.53 0.50 -0.40
CA ARG A 232 -17.63 0.94 0.47
C ARG A 232 -18.33 -0.30 1.01
N LEU A 233 -17.87 -0.75 2.17
CA LEU A 233 -18.40 -1.89 2.90
C LEU A 233 -18.96 -1.42 4.23
N SER A 234 -19.77 -2.26 4.87
CA SER A 234 -20.50 -1.93 6.07
C SER A 234 -20.38 -3.02 7.15
N GLY A 235 -20.79 -2.71 8.34
CA GLY A 235 -20.85 -3.65 9.45
C GLY A 235 -19.76 -3.45 10.48
N ILE A 236 -19.54 -4.47 11.30
CA ILE A 236 -18.56 -4.47 12.40
C ILE A 236 -17.26 -5.04 11.86
N GLU A 237 -16.31 -4.20 11.50
CA GLU A 237 -15.08 -4.62 10.79
C GLU A 237 -13.89 -4.88 11.71
N ARG A 238 -13.96 -4.50 12.99
CA ARG A 238 -12.94 -4.77 14.00
C ARG A 238 -13.57 -5.37 15.26
N ASP A 239 -12.75 -5.67 16.25
CA ASP A 239 -13.12 -6.37 17.45
C ASP A 239 -14.22 -5.68 18.26
N VAL A 240 -15.07 -6.49 18.88
CA VAL A 240 -15.99 -6.10 19.95
C VAL A 240 -15.63 -6.89 21.18
N TYR A 241 -15.41 -6.20 22.29
CA TYR A 241 -15.00 -6.85 23.52
C TYR A 241 -15.48 -6.10 24.77
N LEU A 242 -15.39 -6.77 25.89
CA LEU A 242 -15.54 -6.20 27.23
C LEU A 242 -14.19 -6.18 27.93
N TYR A 243 -13.98 -5.15 28.74
CA TYR A 243 -12.92 -5.19 29.74
C TYR A 243 -13.44 -4.70 31.09
N SER A 244 -12.76 -5.14 32.17
CA SER A 244 -13.19 -4.85 33.52
C SER A 244 -12.07 -4.23 34.34
N THR A 245 -12.40 -3.08 34.97
CA THR A 245 -11.50 -2.37 35.88
C THR A 245 -12.08 -2.38 37.33
N PRO A 246 -11.27 -2.08 38.34
CA PRO A 246 -11.83 -1.77 39.65
C PRO A 246 -12.72 -0.49 39.60
N LYS A 247 -13.46 -0.17 40.64
CA LYS A 247 -14.25 1.06 40.70
C LYS A 247 -13.42 2.33 40.71
N GLN A 248 -12.24 2.29 41.29
CA GLN A 248 -11.19 3.27 41.16
C GLN A 248 -10.22 2.72 40.11
N TYR A 249 -10.00 3.42 39.04
CA TYR A 249 -9.30 2.90 37.86
C TYR A 249 -8.42 3.98 37.21
N ILE A 250 -7.44 3.53 36.47
CA ILE A 250 -6.64 4.38 35.58
C ILE A 250 -7.48 4.67 34.34
N ALA A 251 -7.86 5.93 34.16
CA ALA A 251 -8.71 6.34 33.03
C ALA A 251 -7.89 6.70 31.78
N ASP A 252 -6.69 7.25 31.97
CA ASP A 252 -5.80 7.65 30.89
C ASP A 252 -4.37 7.81 31.41
N TYR A 253 -3.38 7.71 30.51
CA TYR A 253 -2.03 8.11 30.81
C TYR A 253 -1.34 8.63 29.54
N LYS A 254 -0.37 9.53 29.74
CA LYS A 254 0.42 10.11 28.65
C LYS A 254 1.91 10.00 29.00
N LEU A 255 2.69 9.52 28.02
CA LEU A 255 4.11 9.38 28.11
C LEU A 255 4.83 10.50 27.34
N ASN A 256 5.95 10.96 27.92
CA ASN A 256 7.01 11.62 27.20
C ASN A 256 8.25 10.73 27.37
N ALA A 257 8.62 10.01 26.30
CA ALA A 257 9.82 9.19 26.26
C ALA A 257 10.69 9.71 25.10
N SER A 258 11.46 10.74 25.37
CA SER A 258 12.30 11.43 24.40
C SER A 258 13.78 11.31 24.76
N LEU A 259 14.63 11.82 23.88
CA LEU A 259 16.09 11.91 24.12
C LEU A 259 16.48 13.37 24.37
N ASP A 260 17.59 13.56 25.11
CA ASP A 260 18.21 14.87 25.25
C ASP A 260 18.64 15.42 23.88
N LYS A 261 18.26 16.66 23.56
CA LYS A 261 18.50 17.27 22.23
C LYS A 261 19.95 17.70 21.97
N ASP A 262 20.81 17.61 22.97
CA ASP A 262 22.22 17.96 22.81
C ASP A 262 23.04 16.81 22.23
N ARG A 263 22.81 15.59 22.68
CA ARG A 263 23.60 14.41 22.32
C ARG A 263 22.77 13.22 21.85
N TYR A 264 21.45 13.25 22.06
CA TYR A 264 20.52 12.15 21.77
C TYR A 264 20.94 10.80 22.41
N LYS A 265 21.44 10.84 23.64
CA LYS A 265 21.92 9.67 24.37
C LYS A 265 21.19 9.40 25.68
N ASP A 266 20.82 10.46 26.38
CA ASP A 266 20.12 10.33 27.65
C ASP A 266 18.62 10.40 27.42
N GLY A 267 17.86 9.48 28.03
CA GLY A 267 16.41 9.46 27.97
C GLY A 267 15.81 10.53 28.88
N ILE A 268 14.76 11.15 28.40
CA ILE A 268 13.89 12.05 29.17
C ILE A 268 12.56 11.35 29.33
N PHE A 269 12.18 11.03 30.56
CA PHE A 269 10.94 10.30 30.86
C PHE A 269 10.00 11.17 31.68
N GLY A 270 8.81 11.44 31.16
CA GLY A 270 7.69 12.08 31.84
C GLY A 270 6.45 11.20 31.77
N LEU A 271 5.63 11.26 32.83
CA LEU A 271 4.42 10.46 32.93
C LEU A 271 3.30 11.29 33.58
N GLU A 272 2.18 11.36 32.90
CA GLU A 272 0.92 11.91 33.41
C GLU A 272 -0.10 10.78 33.49
N VAL A 273 -0.85 10.69 34.57
CA VAL A 273 -1.87 9.64 34.79
C VAL A 273 -3.15 10.29 35.29
N THR A 274 -4.29 9.89 34.71
CA THR A 274 -5.61 10.25 35.21
C THR A 274 -6.24 9.04 35.91
N VAL A 275 -6.55 9.19 37.20
CA VAL A 275 -7.26 8.18 37.98
C VAL A 275 -8.69 8.65 38.27
N GLU A 276 -9.65 7.84 37.92
CA GLU A 276 -11.07 8.10 38.17
C GLU A 276 -11.66 7.12 39.19
N GLY A 277 -12.73 7.54 39.85
CA GLY A 277 -13.42 6.68 40.82
C GLY A 277 -14.34 7.48 41.73
N PRO A 278 -14.87 6.84 42.79
CA PRO A 278 -15.69 7.52 43.79
C PRO A 278 -14.99 8.73 44.43
N SER A 279 -15.75 9.75 44.86
CA SER A 279 -15.18 10.99 45.43
C SER A 279 -14.39 10.82 46.74
N SER A 280 -14.45 9.63 47.35
CA SER A 280 -13.67 9.26 48.52
C SER A 280 -12.42 8.44 48.19
N THR A 281 -11.98 8.51 46.95
CA THR A 281 -10.85 7.74 46.42
C THR A 281 -9.52 8.11 47.10
N THR A 282 -8.89 7.12 47.68
CA THR A 282 -7.54 7.21 48.30
C THR A 282 -6.67 6.08 47.77
N GLY A 283 -5.41 6.02 48.19
CA GLY A 283 -4.46 5.04 47.72
C GLY A 283 -3.26 5.69 47.01
N SER A 284 -2.59 4.95 46.13
CA SER A 284 -1.45 5.47 45.41
C SER A 284 -1.40 4.94 43.97
N ILE A 285 -0.81 5.73 43.09
CA ILE A 285 -0.38 5.31 41.76
C ILE A 285 1.14 5.17 41.78
N ALA A 286 1.63 4.02 41.33
CA ALA A 286 3.05 3.72 41.21
C ALA A 286 3.39 3.34 39.78
N TYR A 287 4.59 3.64 39.34
CA TYR A 287 5.12 3.10 38.10
C TYR A 287 6.47 2.43 38.27
N THR A 288 6.76 1.46 37.44
CA THR A 288 8.07 0.86 37.25
C THR A 288 8.36 0.84 35.75
N LEU A 289 9.47 1.45 35.34
CA LEU A 289 9.99 1.35 33.98
C LEU A 289 11.11 0.32 33.99
N LYS A 290 11.02 -0.71 33.15
CA LYS A 290 11.99 -1.81 33.04
C LYS A 290 12.69 -1.77 31.70
N ASP A 291 13.96 -2.16 31.67
CA ASP A 291 14.69 -2.40 30.42
C ASP A 291 14.38 -3.79 29.84
N ASP A 292 14.97 -4.09 28.67
CA ASP A 292 14.80 -5.34 27.93
C ASP A 292 15.28 -6.60 28.71
N SER A 293 16.07 -6.42 29.77
CA SER A 293 16.45 -7.49 30.70
C SER A 293 15.43 -7.70 31.85
N GLY A 294 14.39 -6.86 31.92
CA GLY A 294 13.41 -6.84 33.00
C GLY A 294 13.87 -6.07 34.26
N LYS A 295 15.04 -5.42 34.20
CA LYS A 295 15.57 -4.63 35.32
C LYS A 295 14.88 -3.28 35.40
N ALA A 296 14.41 -2.92 36.58
CA ALA A 296 13.86 -1.58 36.83
C ALA A 296 14.94 -0.50 36.67
N VAL A 297 14.69 0.46 35.79
CA VAL A 297 15.53 1.63 35.54
C VAL A 297 14.97 2.88 36.19
N LEU A 298 13.69 2.97 36.38
CA LEU A 298 12.98 4.00 37.14
C LEU A 298 11.84 3.39 37.96
N GLN A 299 11.58 3.97 39.12
CA GLN A 299 10.40 3.70 39.95
C GLN A 299 10.00 4.97 40.70
N ASP A 300 8.70 5.21 40.78
CA ASP A 300 8.19 6.30 41.60
C ASP A 300 6.74 5.99 42.01
N ALA A 301 6.22 6.66 43.04
CA ALA A 301 4.85 6.50 43.51
C ALA A 301 4.32 7.80 44.11
N ILE A 302 3.07 8.13 43.80
CA ILE A 302 2.39 9.32 44.31
C ILE A 302 1.11 8.90 45.01
N GLN A 303 0.87 9.47 46.23
CA GLN A 303 -0.38 9.28 46.98
C GLN A 303 -1.52 10.05 46.30
N ILE A 304 -2.62 9.38 46.07
CA ILE A 304 -3.82 9.98 45.51
C ILE A 304 -4.53 10.75 46.65
N LYS A 305 -4.59 12.07 46.48
CA LYS A 305 -5.39 12.94 47.36
C LYS A 305 -6.67 13.27 46.63
N SER A 306 -7.74 12.59 47.01
CA SER A 306 -9.04 12.79 46.33
C SER A 306 -9.43 14.29 46.24
N ARG A 307 -9.70 14.72 45.00
CA ARG A 307 -10.17 16.06 44.67
C ARG A 307 -11.47 16.02 43.84
N GLY A 308 -12.20 14.92 43.91
CA GLY A 308 -13.39 14.69 43.10
C GLY A 308 -13.37 13.32 42.41
N LEU A 309 -14.18 13.17 41.35
CA LEU A 309 -14.32 11.91 40.61
C LEU A 309 -13.12 11.61 39.71
N SER A 310 -12.34 12.63 39.32
CA SER A 310 -11.19 12.50 38.47
C SER A 310 -9.99 13.19 39.11
N ASN A 311 -8.82 12.51 39.13
CA ASN A 311 -7.59 12.97 39.73
C ASN A 311 -6.46 12.91 38.69
N PHE A 312 -5.99 14.07 38.27
CA PHE A 312 -4.81 14.20 37.40
C PHE A 312 -3.54 14.18 38.23
N ILE A 313 -2.59 13.34 37.86
CA ILE A 313 -1.32 13.12 38.55
C ILE A 313 -0.20 13.22 37.53
N ALA A 314 0.72 14.15 37.75
CA ALA A 314 1.92 14.29 36.95
C ALA A 314 3.12 13.88 37.81
N PHE A 315 3.92 12.94 37.32
CA PHE A 315 5.21 12.60 37.90
C PHE A 315 6.27 13.59 37.44
N ASP A 316 7.25 13.87 38.30
CA ASP A 316 8.39 14.69 37.93
C ASP A 316 9.15 14.04 36.77
N GLU A 317 9.52 14.85 35.78
CA GLU A 317 10.35 14.40 34.67
C GLU A 317 11.70 13.86 35.18
N LYS A 318 12.12 12.70 34.68
CA LYS A 318 13.35 12.02 35.05
C LYS A 318 14.30 11.90 33.87
N LYS A 319 15.58 12.09 34.12
CA LYS A 319 16.63 11.83 33.13
C LYS A 319 17.24 10.46 33.38
N ILE A 320 17.36 9.64 32.32
CA ILE A 320 17.98 8.30 32.37
C ILE A 320 19.25 8.32 31.52
N PRO A 321 20.45 8.16 32.11
CA PRO A 321 21.69 8.17 31.34
C PRO A 321 21.81 7.00 30.37
N ASN A 322 22.26 7.28 29.14
CA ASN A 322 22.61 6.29 28.11
C ASN A 322 21.53 5.23 27.86
N VAL A 323 20.31 5.66 27.60
CA VAL A 323 19.23 4.74 27.20
C VAL A 323 19.52 4.11 25.83
N LYS A 324 19.02 2.91 25.60
CA LYS A 324 18.94 2.35 24.25
C LYS A 324 17.81 3.08 23.52
N ALA A 325 18.17 3.87 22.51
CA ALA A 325 17.20 4.61 21.72
C ALA A 325 16.36 3.65 20.85
N TRP A 326 15.13 4.08 20.56
CA TRP A 326 14.26 3.41 19.60
C TRP A 326 14.38 4.08 18.23
N ASP A 327 14.57 3.28 17.20
CA ASP A 327 14.48 3.67 15.79
C ASP A 327 14.04 2.47 14.94
N ALA A 328 13.82 2.67 13.63
CA ALA A 328 13.34 1.59 12.74
C ALA A 328 14.39 0.49 12.49
N GLU A 329 15.67 0.73 12.77
CA GLU A 329 16.76 -0.24 12.60
C GLU A 329 17.01 -1.01 13.90
N HIS A 330 16.86 -0.31 15.05
CA HIS A 330 17.09 -0.84 16.42
C HIS A 330 15.88 -0.48 17.31
N PRO A 331 14.77 -1.20 17.21
CA PRO A 331 13.54 -0.88 17.95
C PRO A 331 13.62 -1.32 19.42
N HIS A 332 14.52 -0.71 20.19
CA HIS A 332 14.67 -1.00 21.61
C HIS A 332 13.49 -0.50 22.42
N LEU A 333 12.85 -1.37 23.14
CA LEU A 333 11.69 -1.06 23.97
C LEU A 333 11.99 -1.30 25.45
N TYR A 334 11.40 -0.46 26.26
CA TYR A 334 11.27 -0.58 27.70
C TYR A 334 9.84 -0.94 28.03
N THR A 335 9.58 -1.50 29.22
CA THR A 335 8.24 -1.82 29.67
C THR A 335 7.83 -0.90 30.80
N LEU A 336 6.78 -0.10 30.58
CA LEU A 336 6.11 0.65 31.65
C LEU A 336 5.06 -0.23 32.30
N VAL A 337 5.16 -0.37 33.63
CA VAL A 337 4.15 -1.02 34.47
C VAL A 337 3.55 0.05 35.38
N LEU A 338 2.24 0.23 35.31
CA LEU A 338 1.44 1.11 36.20
C LEU A 338 0.67 0.26 37.18
N GLU A 339 0.78 0.58 38.46
CA GLU A 339 0.05 -0.09 39.55
C GLU A 339 -0.79 0.93 40.31
N LEU A 340 -2.10 0.73 40.31
CA LEU A 340 -3.02 1.43 41.20
C LEU A 340 -3.17 0.61 42.47
N LYS A 341 -2.91 1.22 43.63
CA LYS A 341 -2.94 0.58 44.94
C LYS A 341 -3.97 1.22 45.84
N ASP A 342 -4.65 0.41 46.65
CA ASP A 342 -5.53 0.88 47.70
C ASP A 342 -4.75 1.43 48.91
N ASP A 343 -5.47 1.89 49.92
CA ASP A 343 -4.90 2.44 51.19
C ASP A 343 -4.05 1.44 51.96
N GLN A 344 -4.23 0.16 51.71
CA GLN A 344 -3.48 -0.91 52.36
C GLN A 344 -2.25 -1.29 51.54
N GLY A 345 -2.00 -0.63 50.36
CA GLY A 345 -0.91 -0.89 49.46
C GLY A 345 -1.12 -2.11 48.58
N LYS A 346 -2.30 -2.70 48.52
CA LYS A 346 -2.62 -3.80 47.62
C LYS A 346 -2.88 -3.28 46.23
N VAL A 347 -2.24 -3.90 45.23
CA VAL A 347 -2.48 -3.60 43.81
C VAL A 347 -3.92 -3.99 43.46
N THR A 348 -4.70 -3.03 43.00
CA THR A 348 -6.08 -3.19 42.56
C THR A 348 -6.21 -3.21 41.05
N GLU A 349 -5.29 -2.54 40.33
CA GLU A 349 -5.20 -2.52 38.89
C GLU A 349 -3.73 -2.49 38.46
N LEU A 350 -3.43 -3.21 37.38
CA LEU A 350 -2.16 -3.24 36.72
C LEU A 350 -2.39 -3.00 35.24
N THR A 351 -1.73 -2.00 34.67
CA THR A 351 -1.75 -1.70 33.25
C THR A 351 -0.38 -1.21 32.80
N GLY A 352 -0.22 -0.87 31.53
CA GLY A 352 1.04 -0.33 31.00
C GLY A 352 1.18 -0.54 29.50
N CYS A 353 2.36 -0.20 29.01
CA CYS A 353 2.70 -0.35 27.58
C CYS A 353 4.20 -0.50 27.38
N GLU A 354 4.59 -0.83 26.15
CA GLU A 354 5.99 -0.72 25.72
C GLU A 354 6.35 0.74 25.43
N VAL A 355 7.59 1.12 25.74
CA VAL A 355 8.10 2.50 25.71
C VAL A 355 9.37 2.57 24.88
N GLY A 356 9.39 3.34 23.81
CA GLY A 356 10.59 3.62 23.02
C GLY A 356 11.09 5.04 23.24
N PHE A 357 12.34 5.20 23.66
CA PHE A 357 12.97 6.52 23.78
C PHE A 357 13.43 7.01 22.41
N ARG A 358 12.78 8.05 21.90
CA ARG A 358 13.14 8.65 20.61
C ARG A 358 12.75 10.12 20.52
N THR A 359 13.40 10.87 19.63
CA THR A 359 12.96 12.19 19.18
C THR A 359 12.49 12.12 17.73
N SER A 360 11.44 12.86 17.42
CA SER A 360 10.98 13.09 16.05
C SER A 360 10.80 14.59 15.87
N GLU A 361 11.57 15.21 14.99
CA GLU A 361 11.57 16.65 14.87
C GLU A 361 11.93 17.11 13.46
N ILE A 362 11.60 18.36 13.15
CA ILE A 362 12.15 19.05 11.97
C ILE A 362 13.30 19.94 12.46
N LYS A 363 14.50 19.64 11.99
CA LYS A 363 15.73 20.35 12.32
C LYS A 363 16.45 20.79 11.04
N ASP A 364 16.78 22.06 10.95
CA ASP A 364 17.42 22.65 9.76
C ASP A 364 16.68 22.35 8.46
N GLY A 365 15.33 22.39 8.53
CA GLY A 365 14.43 22.11 7.41
C GLY A 365 14.32 20.64 7.01
N ARG A 366 14.88 19.71 7.78
CA ARG A 366 14.85 18.28 7.52
C ARG A 366 14.11 17.53 8.63
N PHE A 367 13.40 16.50 8.23
CA PHE A 367 12.78 15.55 9.15
C PHE A 367 13.89 14.66 9.75
N CYS A 368 13.97 14.62 11.07
CA CYS A 368 15.01 13.91 11.82
C CYS A 368 14.40 12.98 12.85
N ILE A 369 15.01 11.81 12.99
CA ILE A 369 14.80 10.88 14.11
C ILE A 369 16.10 10.84 14.91
N ASN A 370 15.99 11.01 16.23
CA ASN A 370 17.16 11.02 17.13
C ASN A 370 18.28 11.96 16.66
N GLY A 371 17.89 13.11 16.09
CA GLY A 371 18.80 14.12 15.55
C GLY A 371 19.40 13.81 14.19
N VAL A 372 19.14 12.64 13.61
CA VAL A 372 19.64 12.20 12.29
C VAL A 372 18.56 12.44 11.23
N PRO A 373 18.87 13.15 10.12
CA PRO A 373 17.96 13.25 9.00
C PRO A 373 17.75 11.88 8.35
N VAL A 374 16.48 11.47 8.20
CA VAL A 374 16.12 10.15 7.66
C VAL A 374 15.43 10.26 6.33
N LEU A 375 15.65 9.26 5.44
CA LEU A 375 14.90 9.12 4.21
C LEU A 375 13.67 8.25 4.44
N VAL A 376 12.52 8.75 4.01
CA VAL A 376 11.24 8.03 4.07
C VAL A 376 11.17 7.02 2.92
N LYS A 377 11.39 5.76 3.24
CA LYS A 377 11.26 4.59 2.37
C LYS A 377 9.92 3.93 2.64
N GLY A 378 8.86 4.67 2.32
CA GLY A 378 7.52 4.39 2.83
C GLY A 378 6.59 3.72 1.84
N THR A 379 5.49 3.19 2.39
CA THR A 379 4.29 2.78 1.66
C THR A 379 3.03 3.22 2.39
N ASN A 380 1.96 3.44 1.65
CA ASN A 380 0.62 3.62 2.19
C ASN A 380 -0.01 2.24 2.45
N ARG A 381 -0.88 2.11 3.45
CA ARG A 381 -1.52 0.83 3.76
C ARG A 381 -2.97 0.99 4.15
N HIS A 382 -3.86 0.42 3.35
CA HIS A 382 -5.25 0.16 3.74
C HIS A 382 -5.38 -1.13 4.56
N GLU A 383 -6.35 -1.17 5.49
CA GLU A 383 -6.81 -2.42 6.06
C GLU A 383 -7.68 -3.15 5.04
N HIS A 384 -7.07 -4.11 4.37
CA HIS A 384 -7.73 -4.91 3.34
C HIS A 384 -7.20 -6.35 3.34
N SER A 385 -8.10 -7.29 3.12
CA SER A 385 -7.82 -8.69 2.86
C SER A 385 -8.72 -9.21 1.73
N GLN A 386 -8.42 -10.39 1.20
CA GLN A 386 -9.26 -11.04 0.19
C GLN A 386 -10.70 -11.31 0.66
N LEU A 387 -11.00 -11.17 1.96
CA LEU A 387 -12.32 -11.37 2.54
C LEU A 387 -13.09 -10.07 2.81
N GLY A 388 -12.45 -8.92 2.72
CA GLY A 388 -13.03 -7.61 3.02
C GLY A 388 -12.06 -6.70 3.74
N ARG A 389 -12.58 -5.81 4.57
CA ARG A 389 -11.79 -4.82 5.32
C ARG A 389 -11.39 -5.29 6.72
N THR A 390 -11.60 -6.54 7.00
CA THR A 390 -11.14 -7.20 8.22
C THR A 390 -9.79 -7.86 7.95
N VAL A 391 -8.78 -7.52 8.74
CA VAL A 391 -7.41 -8.04 8.59
C VAL A 391 -7.05 -8.84 9.84
N SER A 392 -6.65 -10.09 9.66
CA SER A 392 -6.22 -10.94 10.78
C SER A 392 -4.84 -10.51 11.31
N LYS A 393 -4.50 -10.93 12.52
CA LYS A 393 -3.19 -10.69 13.14
C LYS A 393 -2.06 -11.29 12.32
N GLU A 394 -2.25 -12.51 11.80
CA GLU A 394 -1.27 -13.21 10.96
C GLU A 394 -0.98 -12.43 9.67
N LEU A 395 -2.01 -11.82 9.06
CA LEU A 395 -1.80 -10.96 7.88
C LEU A 395 -1.08 -9.66 8.24
N MET A 396 -1.36 -9.07 9.40
CA MET A 396 -0.63 -7.89 9.89
C MET A 396 0.86 -8.20 10.15
N GLU A 397 1.16 -9.35 10.75
CA GLU A 397 2.54 -9.83 10.95
C GLU A 397 3.25 -10.09 9.62
N LEU A 398 2.54 -10.70 8.65
CA LEU A 398 3.07 -10.91 7.31
C LEU A 398 3.34 -9.60 6.58
N ASP A 399 2.45 -8.59 6.72
CA ASP A 399 2.66 -7.24 6.17
C ASP A 399 3.97 -6.63 6.72
N ILE A 400 4.18 -6.65 8.05
CA ILE A 400 5.42 -6.15 8.67
C ILE A 400 6.64 -6.91 8.14
N LYS A 401 6.57 -8.25 8.11
CA LYS A 401 7.68 -9.09 7.63
C LYS A 401 8.07 -8.72 6.20
N LEU A 402 7.09 -8.66 5.30
CA LEU A 402 7.34 -8.31 3.90
C LEU A 402 7.87 -6.88 3.76
N MET A 403 7.34 -5.90 4.50
CA MET A 403 7.84 -4.53 4.46
C MET A 403 9.32 -4.48 4.89
N LYS A 404 9.69 -5.09 6.01
CA LYS A 404 11.06 -5.14 6.51
C LYS A 404 12.01 -5.86 5.54
N GLN A 405 11.58 -6.98 4.95
CA GLN A 405 12.35 -7.74 3.97
C GLN A 405 12.56 -6.98 2.66
N HIS A 406 11.75 -5.96 2.37
CA HIS A 406 11.84 -5.15 1.17
C HIS A 406 12.35 -3.73 1.42
N ASN A 407 13.08 -3.52 2.53
CA ASN A 407 13.74 -2.25 2.88
C ASN A 407 12.78 -1.07 3.11
N ILE A 408 11.51 -1.33 3.38
CA ILE A 408 10.53 -0.32 3.78
C ILE A 408 10.75 0.01 5.26
N ASN A 409 10.89 1.30 5.59
CA ASN A 409 11.12 1.76 6.95
C ASN A 409 9.95 2.55 7.55
N LEU A 410 8.93 2.88 6.73
CA LEU A 410 7.81 3.69 7.16
C LEU A 410 6.50 3.23 6.52
N VAL A 411 5.41 3.28 7.30
CA VAL A 411 4.04 3.09 6.80
C VAL A 411 3.20 4.31 7.11
N ARG A 412 2.42 4.79 6.13
CA ARG A 412 1.32 5.71 6.36
C ARG A 412 0.02 4.91 6.49
N ASN A 413 -0.64 5.05 7.64
CA ASN A 413 -1.97 4.48 7.86
C ASN A 413 -2.97 5.26 7.00
N SER A 414 -3.19 4.82 5.81
CA SER A 414 -4.06 5.48 4.85
C SER A 414 -5.48 4.92 4.94
N HIS A 415 -6.49 5.75 5.25
CA HIS A 415 -6.41 7.15 5.62
C HIS A 415 -7.16 7.32 6.94
N TYR A 416 -6.78 6.54 7.94
CA TYR A 416 -7.49 6.41 9.23
C TYR A 416 -6.65 5.64 10.24
N PRO A 417 -6.90 5.81 11.54
CA PRO A 417 -6.33 4.94 12.58
C PRO A 417 -6.72 3.48 12.34
N THR A 418 -5.75 2.58 12.46
CA THR A 418 -5.91 1.15 12.18
C THR A 418 -6.11 0.31 13.44
N HIS A 419 -6.12 -1.01 13.32
CA HIS A 419 -6.27 -1.94 14.44
C HIS A 419 -5.15 -1.75 15.48
N PRO A 420 -5.42 -1.78 16.81
CA PRO A 420 -4.41 -1.52 17.85
C PRO A 420 -3.21 -2.48 17.81
N TYR A 421 -3.41 -3.71 17.41
CA TYR A 421 -2.34 -4.70 17.23
C TYR A 421 -1.27 -4.25 16.21
N TRP A 422 -1.68 -3.53 15.15
CA TRP A 422 -0.77 -2.99 14.14
C TRP A 422 0.26 -2.00 14.73
N TYR A 423 -0.18 -1.15 15.63
CA TYR A 423 0.71 -0.20 16.32
C TYR A 423 1.74 -0.92 17.18
N GLN A 424 1.31 -1.93 17.94
CA GLN A 424 2.22 -2.76 18.75
C GLN A 424 3.27 -3.48 17.88
N LEU A 425 2.86 -3.96 16.70
CA LEU A 425 3.81 -4.56 15.75
C LEU A 425 4.81 -3.54 15.21
N CYS A 426 4.36 -2.33 14.85
CA CYS A 426 5.26 -1.26 14.37
C CYS A 426 6.25 -0.82 15.46
N ASP A 427 5.79 -0.69 16.71
CA ASP A 427 6.64 -0.37 17.85
C ASP A 427 7.74 -1.44 18.05
N ARG A 428 7.35 -2.70 18.01
CA ARG A 428 8.21 -3.84 18.33
C ARG A 428 9.20 -4.17 17.22
N TYR A 429 8.78 -4.07 15.98
CA TYR A 429 9.60 -4.50 14.84
C TYR A 429 10.28 -3.35 14.09
N GLY A 430 10.10 -2.13 14.57
CA GLY A 430 10.78 -0.95 14.04
C GLY A 430 10.27 -0.55 12.67
N LEU A 431 9.04 -0.05 12.60
CA LEU A 431 8.49 0.57 11.40
C LEU A 431 7.97 1.96 11.79
N TYR A 432 8.56 3.02 11.23
CA TYR A 432 8.03 4.36 11.43
C TYR A 432 6.60 4.45 10.92
N MET A 433 5.79 5.29 11.56
CA MET A 433 4.38 5.42 11.24
C MET A 433 3.97 6.88 11.08
N ILE A 434 3.20 7.14 10.03
CA ILE A 434 2.36 8.33 9.92
C ILE A 434 0.96 7.90 10.28
N ASP A 435 0.45 8.33 11.44
CA ASP A 435 -0.94 8.05 11.84
C ASP A 435 -1.86 9.17 11.36
N GLU A 436 -3.00 8.82 10.77
CA GLU A 436 -3.84 9.76 10.05
C GLU A 436 -5.27 9.78 10.57
N ALA A 437 -5.82 10.99 10.74
CA ALA A 437 -7.21 11.17 11.14
C ALA A 437 -8.16 10.71 10.03
N ASN A 438 -9.24 10.04 10.42
CA ASN A 438 -10.27 9.52 9.50
C ASN A 438 -11.11 10.65 8.89
N ILE A 439 -10.47 11.48 8.07
CA ILE A 439 -11.09 12.64 7.43
C ILE A 439 -10.70 12.68 5.96
N GLU A 440 -11.67 12.39 5.09
CA GLU A 440 -11.56 12.61 3.66
C GLU A 440 -12.92 13.01 3.09
N SER A 441 -12.97 14.15 2.39
CA SER A 441 -14.18 14.65 1.73
C SER A 441 -13.95 14.93 0.25
N HIS A 442 -13.18 14.05 -0.43
CA HIS A 442 -12.78 14.20 -1.84
C HIS A 442 -13.97 14.45 -2.75
N GLY A 443 -15.08 13.74 -2.53
CA GLY A 443 -16.32 13.90 -3.29
C GLY A 443 -16.96 15.29 -3.22
N MET A 444 -16.57 16.17 -2.27
CA MET A 444 -16.98 17.59 -2.23
C MET A 444 -16.04 18.51 -2.99
N GLY A 445 -14.91 17.98 -3.48
CA GLY A 445 -13.85 18.76 -4.13
C GLY A 445 -13.14 19.71 -3.15
N TYR A 446 -12.26 20.55 -3.69
CA TYR A 446 -11.39 21.42 -2.89
C TYR A 446 -11.77 22.91 -2.96
N GLY A 447 -12.85 23.21 -3.70
CA GLY A 447 -13.39 24.54 -3.89
C GLY A 447 -14.22 25.08 -2.70
N PRO A 448 -15.12 26.01 -2.93
CA PRO A 448 -15.97 26.58 -1.87
C PRO A 448 -16.90 25.58 -1.18
N ALA A 449 -17.28 24.49 -1.86
CA ALA A 449 -18.14 23.44 -1.31
C ALA A 449 -17.40 22.44 -0.41
N SER A 450 -16.08 22.55 -0.26
CA SER A 450 -15.29 21.67 0.60
C SER A 450 -15.73 21.80 2.05
N LEU A 451 -15.94 20.65 2.71
CA LEU A 451 -16.33 20.58 4.13
C LEU A 451 -15.24 21.11 5.07
N ALA A 452 -14.00 21.20 4.62
CA ALA A 452 -12.91 21.83 5.34
C ALA A 452 -13.18 23.32 5.67
N LYS A 453 -14.04 23.97 4.85
CA LYS A 453 -14.36 25.40 4.93
C LYS A 453 -15.68 25.68 5.62
N ASP A 454 -16.51 24.67 5.80
CA ASP A 454 -17.80 24.78 6.47
C ASP A 454 -17.64 24.49 7.98
N SER A 455 -17.67 25.55 8.77
CA SER A 455 -17.50 25.48 10.23
C SER A 455 -18.57 24.62 10.95
N THR A 456 -19.68 24.30 10.30
CA THR A 456 -20.70 23.40 10.88
C THR A 456 -20.19 21.97 11.00
N TRP A 457 -19.12 21.63 10.28
CA TRP A 457 -18.43 20.33 10.33
C TRP A 457 -17.25 20.30 11.29
N LEU A 458 -16.97 21.39 12.00
CA LEU A 458 -15.82 21.49 12.91
C LEU A 458 -15.87 20.39 14.00
N THR A 459 -17.02 20.17 14.61
CA THR A 459 -17.17 19.14 15.65
C THR A 459 -16.77 17.76 15.16
N ALA A 460 -17.17 17.40 13.94
CA ALA A 460 -16.84 16.11 13.35
C ALA A 460 -15.34 15.98 13.00
N HIS A 461 -14.70 17.07 12.53
CA HIS A 461 -13.25 17.09 12.30
C HIS A 461 -12.48 16.97 13.62
N MET A 462 -12.87 17.73 14.64
CA MET A 462 -12.23 17.71 15.95
C MET A 462 -12.36 16.33 16.63
N ASP A 463 -13.56 15.71 16.63
CA ASP A 463 -13.76 14.38 17.24
C ASP A 463 -12.81 13.33 16.62
N ARG A 464 -12.64 13.33 15.29
CA ARG A 464 -11.77 12.41 14.59
C ARG A 464 -10.28 12.64 14.91
N THR A 465 -9.83 13.88 14.93
CA THR A 465 -8.45 14.23 15.26
C THR A 465 -8.13 13.95 16.72
N HIS A 466 -9.05 14.29 17.65
CA HIS A 466 -8.90 14.01 19.08
C HIS A 466 -8.77 12.50 19.33
N ARG A 467 -9.69 11.70 18.74
CA ARG A 467 -9.67 10.24 18.95
C ARG A 467 -8.44 9.58 18.35
N MET A 468 -7.95 10.01 17.22
CA MET A 468 -6.67 9.54 16.68
C MET A 468 -5.54 9.78 17.69
N TYR A 469 -5.38 11.03 18.12
CA TYR A 469 -4.27 11.41 19.01
C TYR A 469 -4.35 10.75 20.37
N GLU A 470 -5.48 10.90 21.07
CA GLU A 470 -5.61 10.41 22.45
C GLU A 470 -5.46 8.88 22.54
N ARG A 471 -6.03 8.18 21.57
CA ARG A 471 -5.91 6.73 21.46
C ARG A 471 -4.46 6.27 21.27
N SER A 472 -3.70 6.96 20.40
CA SER A 472 -2.44 6.46 19.87
C SER A 472 -1.20 7.20 20.39
N LYS A 473 -1.36 8.23 21.23
CA LYS A 473 -0.30 9.17 21.65
C LYS A 473 0.95 8.54 22.27
N ASN A 474 0.85 7.33 22.82
CA ASN A 474 1.94 6.67 23.54
C ASN A 474 2.81 5.74 22.67
N HIS A 475 2.49 5.54 21.39
CA HIS A 475 3.23 4.65 20.50
C HIS A 475 4.51 5.31 19.97
N PRO A 476 5.70 4.72 20.19
CA PRO A 476 6.96 5.27 19.69
C PRO A 476 7.07 5.21 18.15
N ALA A 477 6.42 4.25 17.50
CA ALA A 477 6.42 4.14 16.04
C ALA A 477 5.80 5.34 15.33
N ILE A 478 4.85 6.04 15.95
CA ILE A 478 4.25 7.23 15.37
C ILE A 478 5.26 8.36 15.41
N VAL A 479 5.77 8.76 14.25
CA VAL A 479 6.77 9.82 14.11
C VAL A 479 6.20 11.08 13.46
N ILE A 480 5.07 10.99 12.79
CA ILE A 480 4.35 12.10 12.17
C ILE A 480 2.86 11.89 12.39
N TRP A 481 2.14 12.96 12.73
CA TRP A 481 0.68 13.00 12.72
C TRP A 481 0.17 13.59 11.42
N SER A 482 -0.90 13.03 10.87
CA SER A 482 -1.56 13.56 9.67
C SER A 482 -3.02 13.92 9.97
N LEU A 483 -3.42 15.13 9.54
CA LEU A 483 -4.76 15.65 9.86
C LEU A 483 -5.87 15.03 8.99
N GLY A 484 -5.52 14.33 7.93
CA GLY A 484 -6.45 13.69 7.01
C GLY A 484 -5.93 13.66 5.59
N ASN A 485 -6.80 13.24 4.68
CA ASN A 485 -6.53 13.07 3.26
C ASN A 485 -7.54 13.89 2.43
N GLU A 486 -7.16 14.31 1.26
CA GLU A 486 -7.93 14.87 0.14
C GLU A 486 -9.31 15.52 0.48
N ALA A 487 -9.31 16.44 1.44
CA ALA A 487 -10.53 17.11 1.93
C ALA A 487 -10.55 18.63 1.67
N GLY A 488 -9.56 19.16 0.93
CA GLY A 488 -9.36 20.60 0.79
C GLY A 488 -8.75 21.21 2.06
N ASN A 489 -8.58 22.52 2.12
CA ASN A 489 -8.03 23.21 3.28
C ASN A 489 -8.93 24.38 3.69
N GLY A 490 -9.04 24.62 5.01
CA GLY A 490 -9.84 25.69 5.57
C GLY A 490 -9.89 25.62 7.09
N ILE A 491 -10.82 26.40 7.66
CA ILE A 491 -10.93 26.64 9.10
C ILE A 491 -10.94 25.35 9.93
N ASN A 492 -11.55 24.26 9.44
CA ASN A 492 -11.64 23.02 10.22
C ASN A 492 -10.26 22.37 10.38
N PHE A 493 -9.44 22.31 9.32
CA PHE A 493 -8.07 21.80 9.41
C PHE A 493 -7.12 22.76 10.13
N GLU A 494 -7.34 24.07 10.04
CA GLU A 494 -6.59 25.04 10.84
C GLU A 494 -6.82 24.80 12.33
N ARG A 495 -8.08 24.59 12.75
CA ARG A 495 -8.44 24.31 14.14
C ARG A 495 -7.95 22.97 14.65
N THR A 496 -8.00 21.91 13.82
CA THR A 496 -7.44 20.61 14.20
C THR A 496 -5.92 20.68 14.34
N TYR A 497 -5.22 21.41 13.46
CA TYR A 497 -3.78 21.66 13.57
C TYR A 497 -3.44 22.42 14.86
N ASP A 498 -4.09 23.56 15.10
CA ASP A 498 -3.84 24.40 16.28
C ASP A 498 -4.04 23.61 17.58
N TRP A 499 -5.12 22.82 17.65
CA TRP A 499 -5.36 21.97 18.80
C TRP A 499 -4.27 20.91 18.95
N LEU A 500 -3.96 20.16 17.89
CA LEU A 500 -2.97 19.09 17.95
C LEU A 500 -1.59 19.66 18.36
N LYS A 501 -1.19 20.79 17.81
CA LYS A 501 0.06 21.48 18.20
C LYS A 501 -0.02 22.04 19.63
N SER A 502 -1.20 22.22 20.23
CA SER A 502 -1.32 22.65 21.63
C SER A 502 -1.01 21.53 22.61
N VAL A 503 -1.37 20.27 22.28
CA VAL A 503 -1.24 19.08 23.13
C VAL A 503 -0.03 18.21 22.78
N GLU A 504 0.46 18.29 21.53
CA GLU A 504 1.59 17.53 20.99
C GLU A 504 2.76 18.45 20.63
N LYS A 505 3.89 18.28 21.32
CA LYS A 505 5.10 19.10 21.12
C LYS A 505 6.31 18.30 20.60
N THR A 506 6.15 16.98 20.47
CA THR A 506 7.25 16.07 20.24
C THR A 506 7.34 15.52 18.82
N ARG A 507 6.28 15.72 18.03
CA ARG A 507 6.17 15.17 16.67
C ARG A 507 5.66 16.22 15.68
N PRO A 508 6.15 16.21 14.43
CA PRO A 508 5.60 17.08 13.38
C PRO A 508 4.18 16.64 12.99
N VAL A 509 3.45 17.60 12.43
CA VAL A 509 2.10 17.43 11.91
C VAL A 509 2.12 17.73 10.41
N GLN A 510 1.54 16.85 9.59
CA GLN A 510 1.40 17.06 8.15
C GLN A 510 -0.06 17.14 7.72
N TYR A 511 -0.31 17.85 6.63
CA TYR A 511 -1.55 17.79 5.86
C TYR A 511 -1.30 18.20 4.41
N GLU A 512 -1.61 17.31 3.45
CA GLU A 512 -1.21 17.51 2.05
C GLU A 512 -1.91 18.70 1.38
N ARG A 513 -3.20 18.97 1.69
CA ARG A 513 -3.95 20.11 1.14
C ARG A 513 -3.64 21.44 1.81
N ALA A 514 -2.90 21.44 2.90
CA ALA A 514 -2.34 22.68 3.45
C ALA A 514 -1.26 23.27 2.54
N GLU A 515 -0.64 22.45 1.70
CA GLU A 515 0.46 22.87 0.81
C GLU A 515 1.57 23.61 1.57
N LEU A 516 1.68 24.94 1.40
CA LEU A 516 2.62 25.79 2.11
C LEU A 516 1.93 26.71 3.14
N ASN A 517 0.63 26.51 3.43
CA ASN A 517 -0.04 27.21 4.51
C ASN A 517 0.54 26.80 5.87
N TYR A 518 0.23 27.58 6.93
CA TYR A 518 0.85 27.40 8.25
C TYR A 518 0.50 26.06 8.93
N ASN A 519 -0.64 25.46 8.55
CA ASN A 519 -1.20 24.29 9.21
C ASN A 519 -0.63 22.95 8.68
N THR A 520 0.65 22.93 8.41
CA THR A 520 1.47 21.73 8.14
C THR A 520 2.93 22.02 8.44
N ASP A 521 3.64 21.10 9.05
CA ASP A 521 5.09 21.21 9.32
C ASP A 521 5.92 20.64 8.15
N ILE A 522 5.33 19.84 7.27
CA ILE A 522 5.97 19.14 6.16
C ILE A 522 5.27 19.56 4.86
N TYR A 523 6.04 19.88 3.81
CA TYR A 523 5.47 20.02 2.47
C TYR A 523 5.25 18.62 1.88
N CYS A 524 4.10 18.01 2.22
CA CYS A 524 3.71 16.70 1.74
C CYS A 524 2.75 16.85 0.55
N ARG A 525 3.16 16.29 -0.59
CA ARG A 525 2.37 16.36 -1.84
C ARG A 525 2.14 14.95 -2.39
N MET A 526 1.23 14.85 -3.34
CA MET A 526 0.93 13.60 -4.04
C MET A 526 1.43 13.68 -5.48
N TYR A 527 2.01 12.59 -5.98
CA TYR A 527 2.32 12.30 -7.38
C TYR A 527 3.09 13.41 -8.12
N ARG A 528 3.92 14.17 -7.41
CA ARG A 528 4.78 15.17 -8.04
C ARG A 528 5.86 14.52 -8.87
N SER A 529 6.09 15.08 -10.06
CA SER A 529 7.17 14.64 -10.92
C SER A 529 8.56 14.98 -10.32
N VAL A 530 9.57 14.28 -10.77
CA VAL A 530 10.97 14.54 -10.43
C VAL A 530 11.36 16.00 -10.65
N ASP A 531 10.88 16.61 -11.75
CA ASP A 531 11.18 18.02 -12.08
C ASP A 531 10.50 18.99 -11.12
N GLU A 532 9.26 18.71 -10.67
CA GLU A 532 8.57 19.53 -9.68
C GLU A 532 9.26 19.46 -8.32
N ILE A 533 9.80 18.28 -7.92
CA ILE A 533 10.58 18.13 -6.69
C ILE A 533 11.86 18.99 -6.78
N LYS A 534 12.62 18.86 -7.86
CA LYS A 534 13.80 19.70 -8.11
C LYS A 534 13.49 21.19 -8.09
N ALA A 535 12.36 21.59 -8.68
CA ALA A 535 11.91 22.97 -8.67
C ALA A 535 11.56 23.49 -7.27
N TYR A 536 11.04 22.61 -6.39
CA TYR A 536 10.80 22.99 -4.99
C TYR A 536 12.11 23.20 -4.23
N VAL A 537 13.01 22.21 -4.24
CA VAL A 537 14.26 22.26 -3.46
C VAL A 537 15.25 23.32 -3.96
N ALA A 538 15.10 23.78 -5.21
CA ALA A 538 15.90 24.89 -5.75
C ALA A 538 15.49 26.27 -5.22
N LYS A 539 14.38 26.42 -4.51
CA LYS A 539 13.95 27.67 -3.90
C LYS A 539 14.85 28.04 -2.71
N LYS A 540 15.17 29.31 -2.55
CA LYS A 540 16.13 29.78 -1.52
C LYS A 540 15.53 29.91 -0.11
N ASP A 541 14.22 29.98 0.01
CA ASP A 541 13.46 30.31 1.21
C ASP A 541 12.67 29.14 1.79
N ILE A 542 13.01 27.91 1.39
CA ILE A 542 12.36 26.72 1.92
C ILE A 542 12.88 26.42 3.34
N TYR A 543 11.95 26.07 4.21
CA TYR A 543 12.23 25.68 5.59
C TYR A 543 11.53 24.39 6.01
N ARG A 544 10.75 23.80 5.12
CA ARG A 544 10.04 22.54 5.34
C ARG A 544 10.63 21.42 4.50
N PRO A 545 10.77 20.21 5.04
CA PRO A 545 11.14 19.06 4.24
C PRO A 545 10.05 18.75 3.22
N PHE A 546 10.47 18.24 2.06
CA PHE A 546 9.57 17.69 1.04
C PHE A 546 9.50 16.18 1.23
N ILE A 547 8.30 15.65 1.51
CA ILE A 547 8.02 14.22 1.61
C ILE A 547 6.75 13.94 0.82
N LEU A 548 6.81 13.02 -0.14
CA LEU A 548 5.62 12.60 -0.88
C LEU A 548 4.73 11.73 0.02
N CYS A 549 3.53 12.19 0.36
CA CYS A 549 2.59 11.33 1.07
C CYS A 549 2.06 10.21 0.17
N GLU A 550 2.07 10.43 -1.17
CA GLU A 550 1.75 9.42 -2.16
C GLU A 550 2.58 9.63 -3.43
N TYR A 551 3.12 8.53 -3.98
CA TYR A 551 3.77 8.51 -5.29
C TYR A 551 3.79 7.09 -5.85
N LEU A 552 4.23 6.94 -7.11
CA LEU A 552 4.41 5.63 -7.76
C LEU A 552 3.17 4.75 -7.69
N HIS A 553 2.04 5.26 -8.16
CA HIS A 553 0.80 4.50 -8.19
C HIS A 553 1.00 3.09 -8.78
N ALA A 554 0.96 2.06 -7.92
CA ALA A 554 1.43 0.71 -8.22
C ALA A 554 0.38 -0.16 -8.95
N MET A 555 -0.54 0.46 -9.67
CA MET A 555 -1.65 -0.22 -10.35
C MET A 555 -1.18 -1.08 -11.52
N GLY A 556 -1.39 -2.39 -11.41
CA GLY A 556 -1.03 -3.36 -12.43
C GLY A 556 0.46 -3.40 -12.71
N ASN A 557 0.85 -3.50 -13.97
CA ASN A 557 2.26 -3.45 -14.38
C ASN A 557 2.76 -2.00 -14.35
N SER A 558 3.43 -1.60 -13.26
CA SER A 558 3.65 -0.22 -12.86
C SER A 558 5.01 0.02 -12.20
N CYS A 559 5.15 1.16 -11.50
CA CYS A 559 6.31 1.61 -10.75
C CYS A 559 7.57 1.86 -11.61
N GLY A 560 7.39 2.27 -12.87
CA GLY A 560 8.49 2.77 -13.71
C GLY A 560 9.00 4.13 -13.21
N GLY A 561 10.32 4.36 -13.29
CA GLY A 561 10.95 5.63 -12.93
C GLY A 561 11.26 5.79 -11.43
N LEU A 562 11.14 4.75 -10.61
CA LEU A 562 11.46 4.80 -9.18
C LEU A 562 12.91 5.25 -8.93
N LYS A 563 13.86 4.76 -9.73
CA LYS A 563 15.27 5.14 -9.61
C LYS A 563 15.48 6.65 -9.73
N GLU A 564 14.81 7.31 -10.68
CA GLU A 564 14.94 8.74 -10.92
C GLU A 564 14.45 9.58 -9.75
N TYR A 565 13.40 9.15 -9.05
CA TYR A 565 12.97 9.77 -7.79
C TYR A 565 14.07 9.64 -6.73
N TRP A 566 14.64 8.45 -6.59
CA TRP A 566 15.65 8.18 -5.55
C TRP A 566 16.98 8.84 -5.85
N ASP A 567 17.34 9.05 -7.11
CA ASP A 567 18.51 9.88 -7.48
C ASP A 567 18.35 11.32 -6.93
N VAL A 568 17.13 11.85 -6.87
CA VAL A 568 16.87 13.18 -6.28
C VAL A 568 16.85 13.12 -4.76
N PHE A 569 16.14 12.17 -4.15
CA PHE A 569 16.07 12.06 -2.69
C PHE A 569 17.44 11.83 -2.03
N GLU A 570 18.36 11.15 -2.71
CA GLU A 570 19.71 10.94 -2.22
C GLU A 570 20.67 12.11 -2.47
N SER A 571 20.36 12.99 -3.42
CA SER A 571 21.20 14.14 -3.76
C SER A 571 20.72 15.46 -3.13
N GLU A 572 19.43 15.58 -2.80
CA GLU A 572 18.80 16.82 -2.34
C GLU A 572 18.34 16.71 -0.88
N PRO A 573 19.05 17.29 0.07
CA PRO A 573 18.80 17.07 1.50
C PRO A 573 17.39 17.41 2.01
N MET A 574 16.68 18.32 1.31
CA MET A 574 15.33 18.73 1.66
C MET A 574 14.25 17.84 1.03
N ALA A 575 14.61 16.94 0.11
CA ALA A 575 13.72 15.96 -0.49
C ALA A 575 13.96 14.61 0.19
N GLN A 576 13.07 14.20 1.10
CA GLN A 576 13.31 13.09 2.00
C GLN A 576 12.46 11.85 1.70
N GLY A 577 12.16 11.57 0.43
CA GLY A 577 11.46 10.34 0.03
C GLY A 577 9.95 10.47 -0.01
N GLY A 578 9.26 9.37 0.26
CA GLY A 578 7.80 9.32 0.23
C GLY A 578 7.23 7.92 0.38
N ASN A 579 5.88 7.84 0.30
CA ASN A 579 5.13 6.62 0.50
C ASN A 579 4.52 6.15 -0.82
N VAL A 580 4.85 4.94 -1.27
CA VAL A 580 4.25 4.34 -2.46
C VAL A 580 2.75 4.15 -2.25
N TRP A 581 1.94 4.42 -3.24
CA TRP A 581 0.52 4.10 -3.27
C TRP A 581 0.28 2.83 -4.07
N ASP A 582 -0.17 1.71 -3.47
CA ASP A 582 -0.17 1.48 -2.03
C ASP A 582 0.42 0.09 -1.72
N TRP A 583 0.14 -0.47 -0.56
CA TRP A 583 0.69 -1.73 -0.13
C TRP A 583 0.01 -2.94 -0.73
N VAL A 584 -1.34 -2.95 -0.78
CA VAL A 584 -2.11 -4.16 -1.09
C VAL A 584 -3.19 -3.92 -2.13
N ASP A 585 -3.26 -4.77 -3.15
CA ASP A 585 -4.41 -4.79 -4.06
C ASP A 585 -5.71 -4.97 -3.29
N GLN A 586 -6.65 -4.04 -3.44
CA GLN A 586 -7.94 -4.13 -2.80
C GLN A 586 -8.90 -4.99 -3.66
N SER A 587 -8.54 -6.25 -3.90
CA SER A 587 -9.32 -7.22 -4.65
C SER A 587 -9.90 -8.29 -3.74
N PHE A 588 -11.01 -8.94 -4.15
CA PHE A 588 -11.56 -10.08 -3.44
C PHE A 588 -11.38 -11.34 -4.27
N ARG A 589 -11.20 -12.47 -3.58
CA ARG A 589 -11.08 -13.77 -4.22
C ARG A 589 -12.45 -14.41 -4.37
N GLU A 590 -12.82 -14.71 -5.61
CA GLU A 590 -14.05 -15.39 -5.94
C GLU A 590 -13.78 -16.66 -6.76
N ILE A 591 -14.80 -17.49 -6.91
CA ILE A 591 -14.75 -18.72 -7.69
C ILE A 591 -15.86 -18.64 -8.73
N ASP A 592 -15.51 -18.82 -10.01
CA ASP A 592 -16.51 -18.83 -11.09
C ASP A 592 -17.30 -20.16 -11.15
N LYS A 593 -18.31 -20.19 -12.02
CA LYS A 593 -19.16 -21.38 -12.19
C LYS A 593 -18.43 -22.65 -12.66
N SER A 594 -17.21 -22.50 -13.18
CA SER A 594 -16.36 -23.62 -13.59
C SER A 594 -15.44 -24.14 -12.46
N GLY A 595 -15.47 -23.50 -11.29
CA GLY A 595 -14.60 -23.79 -10.17
C GLY A 595 -13.24 -23.10 -10.22
N LYS A 596 -13.01 -22.22 -11.18
CA LYS A 596 -11.79 -21.39 -11.24
C LYS A 596 -11.90 -20.21 -10.32
N TRP A 597 -10.86 -19.98 -9.51
CA TRP A 597 -10.74 -18.76 -8.73
C TRP A 597 -10.27 -17.59 -9.59
N TYR A 598 -10.63 -16.39 -9.19
CA TYR A 598 -10.20 -15.15 -9.83
C TYR A 598 -10.30 -13.97 -8.85
N TRP A 599 -9.64 -12.89 -9.20
CA TRP A 599 -9.73 -11.63 -8.48
C TRP A 599 -10.86 -10.78 -9.03
N THR A 600 -11.65 -10.21 -8.13
CA THR A 600 -12.69 -9.24 -8.47
C THR A 600 -12.27 -7.82 -8.08
N TYR A 601 -12.88 -6.85 -8.72
CA TYR A 601 -12.68 -5.44 -8.50
C TYR A 601 -13.98 -4.64 -8.66
N GLY A 602 -13.91 -3.30 -8.60
CA GLY A 602 -15.08 -2.44 -8.69
C GLY A 602 -15.94 -2.71 -9.93
N GLY A 603 -17.27 -2.83 -9.74
CA GLY A 603 -18.24 -3.11 -10.80
C GLY A 603 -18.53 -4.60 -11.03
N ASP A 604 -17.85 -5.52 -10.33
CA ASP A 604 -18.13 -6.95 -10.42
C ASP A 604 -19.32 -7.39 -9.57
N TYR A 605 -19.75 -6.55 -8.63
CA TYR A 605 -20.88 -6.81 -7.74
C TYR A 605 -22.06 -5.91 -8.04
N GLY A 606 -23.25 -6.43 -7.76
CA GLY A 606 -24.52 -5.68 -7.93
C GLY A 606 -25.05 -5.65 -9.37
N PRO A 607 -26.07 -4.83 -9.61
CA PRO A 607 -26.69 -4.71 -10.91
C PRO A 607 -25.83 -3.94 -11.92
N GLN A 608 -26.10 -4.13 -13.21
CA GLN A 608 -25.44 -3.35 -14.26
C GLN A 608 -25.65 -1.84 -14.05
N GLY A 609 -24.56 -1.07 -14.14
CA GLY A 609 -24.57 0.38 -13.98
C GLY A 609 -24.37 0.84 -12.53
N ILE A 610 -24.04 -0.06 -11.61
CA ILE A 610 -23.62 0.32 -10.25
C ILE A 610 -22.43 1.28 -10.30
N PRO A 611 -22.38 2.31 -9.45
CA PRO A 611 -21.24 3.20 -9.38
C PRO A 611 -19.93 2.42 -9.20
N SER A 612 -18.94 2.71 -10.05
CA SER A 612 -17.68 1.98 -10.01
C SER A 612 -16.53 2.75 -10.67
N PHE A 613 -15.34 2.61 -10.10
CA PHE A 613 -14.06 3.01 -10.69
C PHE A 613 -13.24 1.81 -11.22
N GLY A 614 -13.89 0.64 -11.40
CA GLY A 614 -13.28 -0.55 -11.98
C GLY A 614 -12.12 -1.08 -11.13
N ASN A 615 -11.02 -1.45 -11.79
CA ASN A 615 -9.84 -2.01 -11.15
C ASN A 615 -8.90 -0.96 -10.53
N PHE A 616 -9.32 0.29 -10.38
CA PHE A 616 -8.46 1.35 -9.81
C PHE A 616 -8.07 1.08 -8.35
N CYS A 617 -8.80 0.22 -7.63
CA CYS A 617 -8.47 -0.28 -6.30
C CYS A 617 -7.34 -1.34 -6.27
N CYS A 618 -6.88 -1.80 -7.44
CA CYS A 618 -5.84 -2.84 -7.52
C CYS A 618 -4.49 -2.18 -7.84
N ASN A 619 -3.91 -1.53 -6.85
CA ASN A 619 -2.73 -0.68 -6.94
C ASN A 619 -1.68 -1.02 -5.88
N GLY A 620 -1.66 -2.27 -5.41
CA GLY A 620 -0.77 -2.76 -4.38
C GLY A 620 0.63 -3.11 -4.86
N LEU A 621 1.60 -3.02 -3.95
CA LEU A 621 2.93 -3.64 -4.08
C LEU A 621 2.84 -5.16 -3.93
N VAL A 622 1.79 -5.64 -3.28
CA VAL A 622 1.44 -7.06 -3.12
C VAL A 622 -0.03 -7.30 -3.50
N GLY A 623 -0.35 -8.51 -3.91
CA GLY A 623 -1.72 -8.96 -4.09
C GLY A 623 -2.53 -9.00 -2.79
N ALA A 624 -3.86 -9.15 -2.86
CA ALA A 624 -4.71 -9.27 -1.68
C ALA A 624 -4.37 -10.50 -0.81
N ASP A 625 -3.69 -11.50 -1.38
CA ASP A 625 -3.13 -12.68 -0.71
C ASP A 625 -1.69 -12.49 -0.22
N ARG A 626 -1.12 -11.29 -0.40
CA ARG A 626 0.26 -10.91 -0.06
C ARG A 626 1.34 -11.50 -0.98
N GLU A 627 0.99 -12.08 -2.12
CA GLU A 627 1.99 -12.43 -3.13
C GLU A 627 2.65 -11.16 -3.68
N PRO A 628 3.99 -11.07 -3.67
CA PRO A 628 4.71 -9.90 -4.17
C PRO A 628 4.50 -9.67 -5.67
N HIS A 629 4.18 -8.44 -6.07
CA HIS A 629 4.25 -8.06 -7.47
C HIS A 629 5.69 -7.75 -7.90
N PRO A 630 6.05 -7.85 -9.19
CA PRO A 630 7.41 -7.61 -9.68
C PRO A 630 8.00 -6.26 -9.26
N HIS A 631 7.16 -5.24 -9.12
CA HIS A 631 7.58 -3.91 -8.71
C HIS A 631 7.93 -3.80 -7.22
N LEU A 632 7.51 -4.72 -6.34
CA LEU A 632 8.00 -4.76 -4.96
C LEU A 632 9.49 -5.11 -4.91
N LEU A 633 9.97 -5.96 -5.84
CA LEU A 633 11.40 -6.28 -5.95
C LEU A 633 12.21 -5.05 -6.40
N GLU A 634 11.63 -4.21 -7.28
CA GLU A 634 12.24 -2.94 -7.66
C GLU A 634 12.32 -1.98 -6.46
N VAL A 635 11.25 -1.90 -5.66
CA VAL A 635 11.24 -1.13 -4.39
C VAL A 635 12.34 -1.62 -3.46
N LYS A 636 12.45 -2.95 -3.23
CA LYS A 636 13.52 -3.55 -2.41
C LYS A 636 14.90 -3.08 -2.87
N LYS A 637 15.15 -3.14 -4.18
CA LYS A 637 16.45 -2.78 -4.76
C LYS A 637 16.75 -1.29 -4.62
N VAL A 638 15.80 -0.44 -4.95
CA VAL A 638 16.01 1.01 -4.92
C VAL A 638 16.10 1.54 -3.49
N TYR A 639 15.34 0.97 -2.57
CA TYR A 639 15.31 1.34 -1.14
C TYR A 639 16.50 0.79 -0.33
N GLN A 640 17.36 -0.04 -0.91
CA GLN A 640 18.49 -0.63 -0.18
C GLN A 640 19.37 0.42 0.50
N ASN A 641 19.82 0.10 1.72
CA ASN A 641 20.64 0.99 2.55
C ASN A 641 22.15 0.86 2.30
N ILE A 642 22.58 -0.09 1.50
CA ILE A 642 24.00 -0.29 1.18
C ILE A 642 24.14 -0.20 -0.32
N LYS A 643 24.96 0.75 -0.79
CA LYS A 643 25.22 0.94 -2.22
C LYS A 643 26.69 0.76 -2.54
N THR A 644 26.95 -0.02 -3.57
CA THR A 644 28.30 -0.29 -4.04
C THR A 644 28.54 0.41 -5.38
N THR A 645 29.73 0.96 -5.58
CA THR A 645 30.18 1.54 -6.83
C THR A 645 31.53 0.95 -7.22
N LEU A 646 31.68 0.50 -8.47
CA LEU A 646 32.94 0.01 -8.99
C LEU A 646 33.82 1.20 -9.43
N LEU A 647 34.89 1.47 -8.66
CA LEU A 647 35.83 2.57 -8.92
C LEU A 647 36.89 2.19 -9.92
N ASP A 648 37.44 0.97 -9.83
CA ASP A 648 38.48 0.47 -10.69
C ASP A 648 38.20 -1.00 -11.05
N ARG A 649 37.84 -1.21 -12.29
CA ARG A 649 37.51 -2.53 -12.82
C ARG A 649 38.73 -3.47 -12.82
N LYS A 650 39.90 -2.95 -13.15
CA LYS A 650 41.14 -3.76 -13.29
C LYS A 650 41.65 -4.23 -11.93
N ASN A 651 41.61 -3.34 -10.95
CA ASN A 651 42.10 -3.62 -9.62
C ASN A 651 40.97 -4.06 -8.64
N MET A 652 39.74 -4.24 -9.15
CA MET A 652 38.58 -4.63 -8.37
C MET A 652 38.39 -3.75 -7.13
N LYS A 653 38.54 -2.43 -7.31
CA LYS A 653 38.34 -1.45 -6.25
C LYS A 653 36.89 -1.01 -6.20
N LEU A 654 36.27 -1.14 -5.02
CA LEU A 654 34.89 -0.79 -4.78
C LEU A 654 34.79 0.36 -3.78
N ARG A 655 33.80 1.17 -3.95
CA ARG A 655 33.32 2.13 -2.94
C ARG A 655 31.98 1.65 -2.39
N ILE A 656 31.86 1.59 -1.08
CA ILE A 656 30.66 1.19 -0.36
C ILE A 656 30.16 2.39 0.42
N LYS A 657 28.92 2.79 0.16
CA LYS A 657 28.21 3.83 0.90
C LYS A 657 27.23 3.14 1.85
N ASN A 658 27.36 3.41 3.14
CA ASN A 658 26.37 3.08 4.14
C ASN A 658 25.29 4.18 4.18
N TRP A 659 24.05 3.83 3.85
CA TRP A 659 22.86 4.70 3.92
C TRP A 659 21.96 4.34 5.09
N TYR A 660 22.37 3.41 5.97
CA TYR A 660 21.69 3.23 7.24
C TYR A 660 21.86 4.48 8.09
N ASP A 661 20.81 4.78 8.86
CA ASP A 661 20.79 5.96 9.72
C ASP A 661 21.47 5.68 11.07
N PHE A 662 21.40 4.42 11.53
CA PHE A 662 21.88 4.02 12.87
C PHE A 662 22.76 2.77 12.85
N SER A 663 22.66 1.89 11.84
CA SER A 663 23.37 0.60 11.78
C SER A 663 24.76 0.74 11.17
N ASN A 664 25.76 0.16 11.85
CA ASN A 664 27.10 -0.05 11.28
C ASN A 664 27.10 -1.28 10.37
N LEU A 665 27.88 -1.27 9.28
CA LEU A 665 27.94 -2.40 8.35
C LEU A 665 28.60 -3.67 8.94
N ASN A 666 29.18 -3.61 10.13
CA ASN A 666 29.68 -4.79 10.84
C ASN A 666 28.56 -5.73 11.34
N GLU A 667 27.29 -5.29 11.28
CA GLU A 667 26.11 -6.10 11.50
C GLU A 667 25.76 -6.99 10.30
N TYR A 668 26.45 -6.81 9.18
CA TYR A 668 26.18 -7.47 7.90
C TYR A 668 27.40 -8.21 7.38
N ILE A 669 27.16 -9.19 6.50
CA ILE A 669 28.19 -9.91 5.78
C ILE A 669 28.18 -9.44 4.33
N PHE A 670 29.30 -8.92 3.88
CA PHE A 670 29.57 -8.61 2.48
C PHE A 670 29.97 -9.87 1.74
N HIS A 671 29.27 -10.23 0.67
CA HIS A 671 29.58 -11.32 -0.24
C HIS A 671 29.93 -10.76 -1.61
N TRP A 672 30.85 -11.38 -2.27
CA TRP A 672 31.14 -11.07 -3.67
C TRP A 672 31.50 -12.33 -4.46
N ASN A 673 31.15 -12.36 -5.72
CA ASN A 673 31.62 -13.36 -6.64
C ASN A 673 31.77 -12.77 -8.04
N VAL A 674 32.62 -13.41 -8.86
CA VAL A 674 32.73 -13.11 -10.27
C VAL A 674 32.26 -14.31 -11.07
N THR A 675 31.26 -14.08 -11.91
CA THR A 675 30.66 -15.09 -12.80
C THR A 675 30.84 -14.69 -14.26
N THR A 676 30.90 -15.69 -15.11
CA THR A 676 30.92 -15.50 -16.59
C THR A 676 29.47 -15.57 -17.13
N ASP A 677 29.34 -15.23 -18.41
CA ASP A 677 28.11 -15.40 -19.18
C ASP A 677 27.69 -16.89 -19.37
N SER A 678 28.58 -17.85 -19.11
CA SER A 678 28.27 -19.28 -19.04
C SER A 678 27.84 -19.76 -17.65
N GLY A 679 27.82 -18.87 -16.66
CA GLY A 679 27.51 -19.22 -15.27
C GLY A 679 28.72 -19.76 -14.49
N GLU A 680 29.91 -19.82 -15.08
CA GLU A 680 31.12 -20.27 -14.40
C GLU A 680 31.53 -19.22 -13.34
N LYS A 681 31.81 -19.68 -12.12
CA LYS A 681 32.30 -18.87 -11.01
C LYS A 681 33.83 -18.83 -11.01
N LEU A 682 34.40 -17.66 -11.28
CA LEU A 682 35.85 -17.45 -11.36
C LEU A 682 36.51 -17.17 -10.02
N ALA A 683 35.79 -16.49 -9.14
CA ALA A 683 36.24 -16.13 -7.81
C ALA A 683 35.06 -15.76 -6.90
N GLU A 684 35.27 -15.89 -5.61
CA GLU A 684 34.29 -15.44 -4.60
C GLU A 684 34.97 -15.11 -3.29
N GLY A 685 34.27 -14.43 -2.41
CA GLY A 685 34.75 -14.16 -1.05
C GLY A 685 33.70 -13.47 -0.21
N THR A 686 33.97 -13.43 1.08
CA THR A 686 33.14 -12.75 2.09
C THR A 686 34.00 -11.88 3.00
N LYS A 687 33.41 -10.81 3.54
CA LYS A 687 34.03 -9.92 4.53
C LYS A 687 32.97 -9.36 5.47
N VAL A 688 33.35 -9.09 6.71
CA VAL A 688 32.63 -8.16 7.59
C VAL A 688 33.39 -6.84 7.51
N LEU A 689 32.64 -5.76 7.27
CA LEU A 689 33.23 -4.43 7.08
C LEU A 689 32.74 -3.51 8.19
N ASP A 690 33.66 -2.70 8.71
CA ASP A 690 33.34 -1.65 9.68
C ASP A 690 33.13 -0.34 8.93
N CYS A 691 31.91 0.14 8.88
CA CYS A 691 31.53 1.37 8.22
C CYS A 691 30.35 2.00 8.96
N GLU A 692 30.61 3.10 9.59
CA GLU A 692 29.63 3.86 10.37
C GLU A 692 28.43 4.32 9.51
N PRO A 693 27.26 4.58 10.12
CA PRO A 693 26.14 5.19 9.45
C PRO A 693 26.54 6.43 8.63
N HIS A 694 25.99 6.57 7.44
CA HIS A 694 26.29 7.63 6.46
C HIS A 694 27.75 7.72 6.00
N ALA A 695 28.64 6.86 6.48
CA ALA A 695 30.05 6.83 6.04
C ALA A 695 30.22 6.16 4.68
N THR A 696 31.43 6.29 4.14
CA THR A 696 31.81 5.67 2.87
C THR A 696 33.20 5.06 3.06
N ILE A 697 33.37 3.82 2.59
CA ILE A 697 34.67 3.14 2.61
C ILE A 697 35.06 2.64 1.21
N ASP A 698 36.32 2.64 0.91
CA ASP A 698 36.88 2.03 -0.27
C ASP A 698 37.56 0.69 0.10
N ILE A 699 37.22 -0.36 -0.63
CA ILE A 699 37.81 -1.68 -0.44
C ILE A 699 38.40 -2.18 -1.74
N GLN A 700 39.35 -3.08 -1.64
CA GLN A 700 39.91 -3.80 -2.78
C GLN A 700 39.64 -5.30 -2.60
N LEU A 701 39.10 -5.92 -3.65
CA LEU A 701 38.92 -7.36 -3.71
C LEU A 701 40.21 -8.04 -4.21
N GLY A 702 40.27 -9.35 -4.12
CA GLY A 702 41.38 -10.12 -4.68
C GLY A 702 41.50 -10.01 -6.21
N ASN A 703 42.66 -10.24 -6.72
CA ASN A 703 42.89 -10.24 -8.18
C ASN A 703 42.10 -11.39 -8.83
N VAL A 704 41.31 -11.05 -9.84
CA VAL A 704 40.59 -12.01 -10.68
C VAL A 704 41.22 -11.99 -12.08
N ILE A 705 41.63 -13.16 -12.55
CA ILE A 705 42.16 -13.30 -13.91
C ILE A 705 40.99 -13.56 -14.83
N LEU A 706 40.63 -12.56 -15.62
CA LEU A 706 39.64 -12.72 -16.68
C LEU A 706 40.30 -13.32 -17.91
N SER A 707 39.86 -14.51 -18.32
CA SER A 707 40.33 -15.15 -19.54
C SER A 707 39.97 -14.30 -20.76
N LYS A 708 40.84 -14.15 -21.74
CA LYS A 708 40.56 -13.48 -23.04
C LYS A 708 39.42 -14.16 -23.83
N LYS A 709 39.05 -15.37 -23.45
CA LYS A 709 37.94 -16.15 -24.02
C LYS A 709 36.61 -15.81 -23.35
N ASP A 710 36.65 -15.15 -22.19
CA ASP A 710 35.43 -14.77 -21.47
C ASP A 710 34.77 -13.62 -22.21
N ARG A 711 33.48 -13.77 -22.48
CA ARG A 711 32.71 -12.86 -23.31
C ARG A 711 32.21 -11.72 -22.50
N GLU A 712 31.47 -12.06 -21.48
CA GLU A 712 31.05 -11.16 -20.41
C GLU A 712 31.39 -11.80 -19.07
N ALA A 713 31.88 -11.00 -18.15
CA ALA A 713 32.11 -11.38 -16.77
C ALA A 713 31.47 -10.33 -15.88
N TYR A 714 30.85 -10.78 -14.83
CA TYR A 714 30.05 -9.95 -13.90
C TYR A 714 30.61 -10.09 -12.49
N LEU A 715 30.88 -8.94 -11.87
CA LEU A 715 31.05 -8.87 -10.42
C LEU A 715 29.69 -8.72 -9.78
N ASN A 716 29.30 -9.70 -9.01
CA ASN A 716 28.11 -9.63 -8.17
C ASN A 716 28.54 -9.33 -6.74
N VAL A 717 27.90 -8.39 -6.09
CA VAL A 717 28.06 -8.11 -4.67
C VAL A 717 26.70 -8.19 -4.00
N SER A 718 26.68 -8.71 -2.76
CA SER A 718 25.47 -8.78 -1.96
C SER A 718 25.77 -8.66 -0.47
N TRP A 719 24.75 -8.33 0.29
CA TRP A 719 24.83 -8.15 1.72
C TRP A 719 23.73 -8.93 2.40
N THR A 720 24.08 -9.71 3.40
CA THR A 720 23.12 -10.44 4.23
C THR A 720 23.28 -10.03 5.69
N ARG A 721 22.24 -10.24 6.48
CA ARG A 721 22.36 -10.05 7.93
C ARG A 721 23.30 -11.09 8.52
N LYS A 722 24.03 -10.68 9.56
CA LYS A 722 24.94 -11.56 10.29
C LYS A 722 24.18 -12.39 11.33
N GLU A 723 23.16 -11.81 11.94
CA GLU A 723 22.34 -12.42 12.98
C GLU A 723 20.85 -12.36 12.56
N ASP A 724 20.06 -13.27 13.11
CA ASP A 724 18.62 -13.22 12.97
C ASP A 724 18.04 -11.96 13.60
N SER A 725 17.02 -11.40 12.97
CA SER A 725 16.17 -10.40 13.60
C SER A 725 14.71 -10.86 13.52
N PRO A 726 13.81 -10.30 14.33
CA PRO A 726 12.45 -10.81 14.42
C PRO A 726 11.70 -10.96 13.08
N MET A 727 11.99 -10.08 12.10
CA MET A 727 11.31 -10.08 10.80
C MET A 727 12.24 -10.33 9.61
N ILE A 728 13.52 -10.44 9.83
CA ILE A 728 14.52 -10.69 8.77
C ILE A 728 15.47 -11.77 9.27
N ASP A 729 15.40 -12.93 8.65
CA ASP A 729 16.26 -14.07 8.97
C ASP A 729 17.73 -13.70 8.64
N LYS A 730 18.67 -14.30 9.38
CA LYS A 730 20.08 -14.22 8.96
C LYS A 730 20.18 -14.77 7.53
N ASP A 731 21.20 -14.38 6.85
CA ASP A 731 21.40 -14.75 5.43
C ASP A 731 20.36 -14.18 4.47
N TRP A 732 19.36 -13.42 4.92
CA TRP A 732 18.48 -12.68 4.03
C TRP A 732 19.27 -11.57 3.31
N GLU A 733 19.20 -11.54 1.98
CA GLU A 733 19.83 -10.51 1.17
C GLU A 733 19.12 -9.17 1.31
N VAL A 734 19.77 -8.21 1.97
CA VAL A 734 19.23 -6.87 2.21
C VAL A 734 19.64 -5.86 1.12
N ALA A 735 20.77 -6.09 0.46
CA ALA A 735 21.27 -5.22 -0.61
C ALA A 735 22.15 -6.01 -1.61
N TYR A 736 22.21 -5.55 -2.85
CA TYR A 736 23.04 -6.14 -3.88
C TYR A 736 23.32 -5.16 -5.01
N ASP A 737 24.46 -5.35 -5.70
CA ASP A 737 24.82 -4.63 -6.92
C ASP A 737 25.55 -5.58 -7.90
N GLN A 738 25.50 -5.27 -9.17
CA GLN A 738 26.19 -6.03 -10.20
C GLN A 738 26.96 -5.10 -11.15
N PHE A 739 28.17 -5.48 -11.52
CA PHE A 739 29.02 -4.71 -12.42
C PHE A 739 29.56 -5.57 -13.55
N VAL A 740 29.47 -5.07 -14.78
CA VAL A 740 30.09 -5.71 -15.94
C VAL A 740 31.59 -5.47 -15.90
N LEU A 741 32.37 -6.54 -15.76
CA LEU A 741 33.84 -6.49 -15.70
C LEU A 741 34.48 -6.53 -17.08
N SER A 742 33.96 -7.36 -17.95
CA SER A 742 34.38 -7.48 -19.31
C SER A 742 33.16 -7.66 -20.21
N GLY A 743 33.23 -7.19 -21.44
CA GLY A 743 32.17 -7.36 -22.43
C GLY A 743 32.74 -7.55 -23.79
N ASN A 744 32.55 -8.70 -24.37
CA ASN A 744 32.77 -8.95 -25.77
C ASN A 744 31.44 -9.20 -26.46
N LYS A 745 30.84 -8.13 -26.97
CA LYS A 745 29.52 -8.14 -27.62
C LYS A 745 29.41 -9.08 -28.83
N ASN A 746 30.52 -9.58 -29.35
CA ASN A 746 30.60 -10.38 -30.57
C ASN A 746 30.88 -11.87 -30.32
N SER A 747 30.72 -12.35 -29.16
CA SER A 747 31.05 -13.73 -28.87
C SER A 747 30.03 -14.72 -29.43
N THR A 748 30.51 -15.79 -30.00
CA THR A 748 29.73 -16.82 -30.70
C THR A 748 29.68 -18.17 -29.94
N ALA A 749 30.21 -18.26 -28.70
CA ALA A 749 30.39 -19.54 -28.00
C ALA A 749 29.09 -20.13 -27.41
N HIS A 750 27.98 -19.37 -27.36
CA HIS A 750 26.67 -19.93 -27.00
C HIS A 750 25.86 -20.39 -28.21
N ARG A 751 26.35 -20.10 -29.41
CA ARG A 751 25.66 -20.49 -30.65
C ARG A 751 25.58 -22.00 -30.71
N PRO A 752 24.42 -22.56 -30.95
CA PRO A 752 24.27 -23.99 -31.11
C PRO A 752 24.96 -24.46 -32.40
N GLN A 753 25.40 -25.71 -32.39
CA GLN A 753 25.85 -26.36 -33.59
C GLN A 753 24.67 -26.66 -34.52
N LYS A 754 24.94 -26.87 -35.81
CA LYS A 754 23.92 -27.23 -36.80
C LYS A 754 23.23 -28.53 -36.39
N ALA A 755 21.91 -28.45 -36.14
CA ALA A 755 21.09 -29.55 -35.64
C ALA A 755 20.57 -30.48 -36.76
N GLY A 756 20.56 -29.98 -38.03
CA GLY A 756 20.01 -30.71 -39.18
C GLY A 756 19.76 -29.81 -40.38
N GLU A 757 18.92 -30.26 -41.30
CA GLU A 757 18.48 -29.48 -42.44
C GLU A 757 17.44 -28.46 -42.01
N THR A 758 17.74 -27.19 -42.21
CA THR A 758 16.83 -26.06 -41.95
C THR A 758 16.23 -25.56 -43.27
N THR A 759 14.92 -25.38 -43.29
CA THR A 759 14.22 -24.73 -44.41
C THR A 759 13.30 -23.62 -43.88
N PHE A 760 13.01 -22.65 -44.74
CA PHE A 760 12.11 -21.58 -44.40
C PHE A 760 11.23 -21.16 -45.59
N THR A 761 10.05 -20.58 -45.30
CA THR A 761 9.15 -20.10 -46.34
C THR A 761 8.61 -18.68 -45.98
N VAL A 762 8.52 -17.85 -47.00
CA VAL A 762 7.99 -16.48 -46.88
C VAL A 762 6.68 -16.39 -47.68
N ASP A 763 5.66 -15.84 -47.05
CA ASP A 763 4.37 -15.65 -47.71
C ASP A 763 4.41 -14.57 -48.79
N LYS A 764 3.91 -14.88 -50.00
CA LYS A 764 3.96 -14.01 -51.17
C LYS A 764 3.04 -12.78 -51.06
N LYS A 765 2.04 -12.79 -50.18
CA LYS A 765 1.09 -11.68 -50.01
C LYS A 765 1.51 -10.73 -48.91
N THR A 766 2.05 -11.28 -47.84
CA THR A 766 2.37 -10.55 -46.60
C THR A 766 3.87 -10.31 -46.43
N GLY A 767 4.72 -11.10 -47.07
CA GLY A 767 6.20 -11.05 -46.87
C GLY A 767 6.65 -11.57 -45.51
N ALA A 768 5.73 -12.15 -44.72
CA ALA A 768 6.02 -12.70 -43.42
C ALA A 768 6.67 -14.08 -43.52
N LEU A 769 7.54 -14.41 -42.55
CA LEU A 769 8.07 -15.78 -42.42
C LEU A 769 6.97 -16.70 -41.89
N THR A 770 6.47 -17.61 -42.70
CA THR A 770 5.37 -18.53 -42.39
C THR A 770 5.82 -19.90 -41.95
N SER A 771 7.04 -20.30 -42.25
CA SER A 771 7.61 -21.60 -41.88
C SER A 771 9.08 -21.43 -41.56
N LEU A 772 9.49 -22.06 -40.49
CA LEU A 772 10.89 -22.38 -40.15
C LEU A 772 10.87 -23.82 -39.66
N SER A 773 11.50 -24.72 -40.44
CA SER A 773 11.48 -26.13 -40.08
C SER A 773 12.88 -26.69 -39.93
N LEU A 774 12.97 -27.71 -39.03
CA LEU A 774 14.19 -28.51 -38.82
C LEU A 774 13.88 -29.97 -39.16
N ASN A 775 14.61 -30.50 -40.17
CA ASN A 775 14.39 -31.87 -40.68
C ASN A 775 12.91 -32.16 -41.01
N GLY A 776 12.20 -31.15 -41.56
CA GLY A 776 10.78 -31.23 -41.93
C GLY A 776 9.78 -31.02 -40.76
N LYS A 777 10.24 -30.89 -39.51
CA LYS A 777 9.39 -30.51 -38.36
C LYS A 777 9.23 -29.00 -38.29
N GLU A 778 7.99 -28.52 -38.35
CA GLU A 778 7.67 -27.09 -38.26
C GLU A 778 7.90 -26.59 -36.84
N LEU A 779 8.50 -25.42 -36.69
CA LEU A 779 8.79 -24.78 -35.43
C LEU A 779 7.88 -23.58 -35.14
N LEU A 780 7.28 -22.95 -36.17
CA LEU A 780 6.39 -21.83 -36.03
C LEU A 780 4.93 -22.29 -36.08
N SER A 781 4.08 -21.81 -35.18
CA SER A 781 2.62 -22.03 -35.22
C SER A 781 1.90 -20.86 -35.91
N THR A 782 2.49 -19.66 -35.93
CA THR A 782 1.96 -18.50 -36.66
C THR A 782 3.10 -17.76 -37.37
N PRO A 783 2.78 -16.99 -38.44
CA PRO A 783 3.78 -16.19 -39.12
C PRO A 783 4.50 -15.22 -38.20
N LEU A 784 5.81 -15.03 -38.45
CA LEU A 784 6.61 -13.97 -37.84
C LEU A 784 6.30 -12.64 -38.52
N THR A 785 5.80 -11.66 -37.75
CA THR A 785 5.37 -10.35 -38.23
C THR A 785 5.95 -9.22 -37.40
N LEU A 786 5.94 -7.98 -37.96
CA LEU A 786 6.28 -6.77 -37.20
C LEU A 786 5.33 -6.59 -36.01
N SER A 787 5.86 -6.16 -34.88
CA SER A 787 5.12 -5.85 -33.65
C SER A 787 5.38 -4.40 -33.24
N LEU A 788 4.30 -3.60 -33.10
CA LEU A 788 4.34 -2.18 -32.72
C LEU A 788 3.48 -1.87 -31.48
N PHE A 789 2.68 -2.82 -31.05
CA PHE A 789 1.73 -2.70 -29.96
C PHE A 789 1.94 -3.80 -28.93
N ARG A 790 1.60 -3.52 -27.66
CA ARG A 790 1.51 -4.53 -26.59
C ARG A 790 0.10 -4.48 -25.99
N PRO A 791 -0.43 -5.58 -25.42
CA PRO A 791 -1.61 -5.52 -24.59
C PRO A 791 -1.42 -4.42 -23.56
N ALA A 792 -2.33 -3.44 -23.56
CA ALA A 792 -2.11 -2.21 -22.83
C ALA A 792 -2.04 -2.47 -21.34
N THR A 793 -1.03 -1.93 -20.67
CA THR A 793 -1.01 -1.88 -19.21
C THR A 793 -2.04 -0.87 -18.72
N ASP A 794 -2.41 -0.94 -17.43
CA ASP A 794 -3.27 0.07 -16.82
C ASP A 794 -2.70 1.48 -17.00
N ASN A 795 -1.38 1.62 -16.89
CA ASN A 795 -0.68 2.89 -17.14
C ASN A 795 -0.73 3.32 -18.61
N ASP A 796 -0.53 2.40 -19.55
CA ASP A 796 -0.64 2.71 -20.99
C ASP A 796 -2.02 3.29 -21.34
N ASN A 797 -3.08 2.80 -20.69
CA ASN A 797 -4.44 3.27 -20.91
C ASN A 797 -4.68 4.70 -20.41
N ARG A 798 -3.91 5.16 -19.43
CA ARG A 798 -4.01 6.49 -18.80
C ARG A 798 -2.96 7.47 -19.30
N ASP A 799 -1.82 6.98 -19.82
CA ASP A 799 -0.74 7.84 -20.35
C ASP A 799 -1.22 8.66 -21.55
N ARG A 800 -0.84 9.93 -21.55
CA ARG A 800 -1.17 10.87 -22.64
C ARG A 800 -0.58 10.44 -23.99
N ASN A 801 0.56 9.73 -23.97
CA ASN A 801 1.24 9.21 -25.16
C ASN A 801 1.00 7.70 -25.36
N GLY A 802 0.10 7.12 -24.58
CA GLY A 802 -0.08 5.67 -24.45
C GLY A 802 -1.14 5.07 -25.38
N ALA A 803 -1.78 4.01 -24.89
CA ALA A 803 -2.62 3.11 -25.66
C ALA A 803 -3.77 3.78 -26.39
N ARG A 804 -4.37 4.82 -25.83
CA ARG A 804 -5.44 5.57 -26.50
C ARG A 804 -4.98 6.15 -27.84
N LEU A 805 -3.77 6.68 -27.92
CA LEU A 805 -3.20 7.22 -29.17
C LEU A 805 -2.80 6.10 -30.11
N TRP A 806 -2.25 5.00 -29.60
CA TRP A 806 -1.85 3.84 -30.39
C TRP A 806 -3.07 3.18 -31.06
N ARG A 807 -4.17 2.98 -30.34
CA ARG A 807 -5.45 2.45 -30.88
C ARG A 807 -6.10 3.45 -31.87
N LYS A 808 -6.04 4.75 -31.57
CA LYS A 808 -6.55 5.77 -32.52
C LYS A 808 -5.81 5.72 -33.86
N ALA A 809 -4.50 5.47 -33.81
CA ALA A 809 -3.65 5.27 -35.00
C ALA A 809 -3.81 3.87 -35.61
N GLY A 810 -4.54 2.95 -34.95
CA GLY A 810 -4.78 1.58 -35.41
C GLY A 810 -3.54 0.68 -35.35
N LEU A 811 -2.62 0.96 -34.42
CA LEU A 811 -1.39 0.18 -34.25
C LEU A 811 -1.60 -1.12 -33.50
N ASP A 812 -2.75 -1.26 -32.84
CA ASP A 812 -3.19 -2.47 -32.12
C ASP A 812 -3.54 -3.64 -33.04
N ASN A 813 -3.76 -3.36 -34.34
CA ASN A 813 -4.04 -4.38 -35.35
C ASN A 813 -3.45 -3.94 -36.69
N ILE A 814 -2.19 -4.29 -36.91
CA ILE A 814 -1.48 -4.00 -38.16
C ILE A 814 -1.42 -5.23 -39.04
N THR A 815 -1.38 -5.00 -40.36
CA THR A 815 -1.22 -6.02 -41.38
C THR A 815 -0.08 -5.64 -42.35
N GLN A 816 0.47 -6.63 -43.00
CA GLN A 816 1.56 -6.47 -43.96
C GLN A 816 1.06 -6.80 -45.37
N LYS A 817 1.46 -6.00 -46.33
CA LYS A 817 1.15 -6.22 -47.75
C LYS A 817 2.44 -6.06 -48.58
N VAL A 818 2.76 -7.09 -49.35
CA VAL A 818 3.99 -7.10 -50.19
C VAL A 818 3.90 -6.03 -51.24
N LEU A 819 4.96 -5.24 -51.34
CA LEU A 819 5.26 -4.31 -52.44
C LEU A 819 6.24 -4.95 -53.43
N SER A 820 7.22 -5.71 -52.93
CA SER A 820 8.13 -6.50 -53.74
C SER A 820 8.67 -7.68 -52.93
N LEU A 821 8.86 -8.83 -53.61
CA LEU A 821 9.46 -10.02 -53.01
C LEU A 821 10.49 -10.57 -54.00
N LYS A 822 11.70 -10.82 -53.52
CA LYS A 822 12.76 -11.52 -54.24
C LYS A 822 13.15 -12.74 -53.45
N GLU A 823 12.97 -13.91 -54.06
CA GLU A 823 13.34 -15.19 -53.46
C GLU A 823 14.61 -15.75 -54.12
N GLY A 824 15.54 -16.22 -53.33
CA GLY A 824 16.72 -16.98 -53.73
C GLY A 824 16.75 -18.33 -53.06
N LYS A 825 17.81 -19.13 -53.31
CA LYS A 825 17.91 -20.49 -52.77
C LYS A 825 18.02 -20.53 -51.23
N SER A 826 18.66 -19.54 -50.62
CA SER A 826 18.89 -19.44 -49.15
C SER A 826 18.56 -18.05 -48.61
N SER A 827 17.85 -17.23 -49.37
CA SER A 827 17.49 -15.89 -48.95
C SER A 827 16.17 -15.45 -49.55
N ALA A 828 15.45 -14.56 -48.84
CA ALA A 828 14.34 -13.83 -49.38
C ALA A 828 14.41 -12.37 -48.90
N THR A 829 14.02 -11.44 -49.78
CA THR A 829 13.90 -10.03 -49.42
C THR A 829 12.49 -9.55 -49.75
N ALA A 830 11.76 -9.15 -48.75
CA ALA A 830 10.39 -8.65 -48.86
C ALA A 830 10.34 -7.17 -48.47
N ARG A 831 9.89 -6.30 -49.37
CA ARG A 831 9.46 -4.95 -49.01
C ARG A 831 7.97 -4.97 -48.85
N VAL A 832 7.49 -4.54 -47.71
CA VAL A 832 6.08 -4.57 -47.35
C VAL A 832 5.59 -3.19 -46.96
N GLU A 833 4.34 -2.93 -47.26
CA GLU A 833 3.58 -1.83 -46.70
C GLU A 833 2.90 -2.31 -45.42
N ILE A 834 3.04 -1.54 -44.34
CA ILE A 834 2.36 -1.80 -43.06
C ILE A 834 1.08 -0.98 -43.03
N LEU A 835 -0.05 -1.66 -42.87
CA LEU A 835 -1.38 -1.05 -42.84
C LEU A 835 -1.99 -1.21 -41.44
N ASN A 836 -2.72 -0.21 -40.96
CA ASN A 836 -3.49 -0.31 -39.74
C ASN A 836 -4.86 -1.00 -39.99
N ALA A 837 -5.64 -1.23 -38.96
CA ALA A 837 -6.98 -1.85 -39.01
C ALA A 837 -7.97 -1.11 -39.95
N LYS A 838 -7.69 0.13 -40.33
CA LYS A 838 -8.51 0.96 -41.25
C LYS A 838 -7.97 0.92 -42.69
N GLY A 839 -6.93 0.13 -42.94
CA GLY A 839 -6.28 0.08 -44.23
C GLY A 839 -5.40 1.29 -44.57
N GLN A 840 -5.12 2.13 -43.59
CA GLN A 840 -4.22 3.30 -43.76
C GLN A 840 -2.76 2.87 -43.58
N LYS A 841 -1.89 3.48 -44.33
CA LYS A 841 -0.44 3.21 -44.28
C LYS A 841 0.15 3.69 -42.95
N VAL A 842 0.79 2.78 -42.21
CA VAL A 842 1.59 3.04 -40.99
C VAL A 842 3.06 3.32 -41.35
N GLY A 843 3.52 2.70 -42.42
CA GLY A 843 4.89 2.81 -42.89
C GLY A 843 5.23 1.72 -43.88
N THR A 844 6.56 1.53 -44.13
CA THR A 844 7.07 0.40 -44.89
C THR A 844 8.11 -0.35 -44.10
N ALA A 845 8.23 -1.63 -44.31
CA ALA A 845 9.31 -2.44 -43.73
C ALA A 845 10.03 -3.27 -44.82
N ASP A 846 11.34 -3.33 -44.72
CA ASP A 846 12.14 -4.27 -45.48
C ASP A 846 12.55 -5.43 -44.60
N PHE A 847 12.13 -6.65 -44.92
CA PHE A 847 12.54 -7.88 -44.27
C PHE A 847 13.57 -8.61 -45.19
N ILE A 848 14.73 -8.95 -44.62
CA ILE A 848 15.75 -9.76 -45.29
C ILE A 848 15.88 -11.04 -44.47
N TYR A 849 15.50 -12.15 -45.04
CA TYR A 849 15.68 -13.49 -44.53
C TYR A 849 16.90 -14.12 -45.19
N ALA A 850 17.88 -14.56 -44.40
CA ALA A 850 19.09 -15.16 -44.91
C ALA A 850 19.49 -16.39 -44.11
N LEU A 851 19.37 -17.56 -44.71
CA LEU A 851 19.77 -18.84 -44.12
C LEU A 851 21.25 -19.05 -44.36
N ASP A 852 22.03 -19.21 -43.32
CA ASP A 852 23.46 -19.49 -43.40
C ASP A 852 23.76 -21.00 -43.57
N LYS A 853 25.05 -21.33 -43.83
CA LYS A 853 25.51 -22.71 -43.99
C LYS A 853 25.36 -23.58 -42.73
N ASN A 854 25.21 -22.94 -41.56
CA ASN A 854 25.02 -23.60 -40.26
C ASN A 854 23.55 -23.82 -39.91
N GLY A 855 22.61 -23.45 -40.81
CA GLY A 855 21.19 -23.61 -40.59
C GLY A 855 20.56 -22.51 -39.73
N ALA A 856 21.26 -21.40 -39.50
CA ALA A 856 20.72 -20.25 -38.79
C ALA A 856 20.01 -19.30 -39.77
N LEU A 857 18.79 -18.90 -39.43
CA LEU A 857 18.02 -17.94 -40.21
C LEU A 857 18.16 -16.54 -39.59
N LYS A 858 18.88 -15.66 -40.29
CA LYS A 858 18.93 -14.24 -39.91
C LYS A 858 17.73 -13.51 -40.49
N VAL A 859 17.04 -12.78 -39.62
CA VAL A 859 15.90 -11.91 -39.93
C VAL A 859 16.34 -10.48 -39.63
N SER A 860 16.64 -9.72 -40.72
CA SER A 860 16.97 -8.28 -40.61
C SER A 860 15.78 -7.46 -41.05
N THR A 861 15.36 -6.52 -40.20
CA THR A 861 14.18 -5.69 -40.41
C THR A 861 14.58 -4.21 -40.41
N THR A 862 14.19 -3.47 -41.47
CA THR A 862 14.28 -2.02 -41.49
C THR A 862 12.87 -1.46 -41.56
N PHE A 863 12.41 -0.85 -40.50
CA PHE A 863 11.09 -0.21 -40.42
C PHE A 863 11.22 1.30 -40.69
N GLU A 864 10.44 1.81 -41.63
CA GLU A 864 10.34 3.20 -42.00
C GLU A 864 8.91 3.69 -41.85
N PRO A 865 8.57 4.25 -40.67
CA PRO A 865 7.21 4.64 -40.33
C PRO A 865 6.76 5.96 -40.97
N ASP A 866 5.43 6.16 -41.01
CA ASP A 866 4.86 7.51 -41.09
C ASP A 866 4.90 8.16 -39.72
N THR A 867 5.82 9.06 -39.48
CA THR A 867 6.07 9.71 -38.18
C THR A 867 5.00 10.70 -37.78
N ALA A 868 4.02 11.02 -38.67
CA ALA A 868 2.89 11.90 -38.35
C ALA A 868 1.80 11.19 -37.51
N LEU A 869 1.82 9.86 -37.44
CA LEU A 869 0.77 9.08 -36.76
C LEU A 869 0.79 9.27 -35.24
N VAL A 870 1.91 9.00 -34.62
CA VAL A 870 2.12 9.12 -33.17
C VAL A 870 3.59 9.46 -32.88
N LYS A 871 3.86 10.02 -31.70
CA LYS A 871 5.24 10.34 -31.29
C LYS A 871 6.01 9.12 -30.81
N SER A 872 5.31 8.18 -30.17
CA SER A 872 5.90 6.97 -29.59
C SER A 872 4.97 5.76 -29.77
N ILE A 873 5.55 4.58 -29.69
CA ILE A 873 4.86 3.27 -29.78
C ILE A 873 5.18 2.42 -28.55
N ALA A 874 4.40 1.35 -28.35
CA ALA A 874 4.59 0.46 -27.22
C ALA A 874 5.87 -0.37 -27.33
N ARG A 875 6.13 -0.92 -28.51
CA ARG A 875 7.31 -1.76 -28.81
C ARG A 875 7.71 -1.66 -30.27
N LEU A 876 8.93 -2.08 -30.55
CA LEU A 876 9.42 -2.27 -31.90
C LEU A 876 10.18 -3.60 -31.96
N GLY A 877 9.61 -4.58 -32.64
CA GLY A 877 10.20 -5.91 -32.74
C GLY A 877 9.42 -6.80 -33.68
N VAL A 878 9.52 -8.10 -33.45
CA VAL A 878 8.76 -9.13 -34.17
C VAL A 878 8.04 -10.04 -33.16
N THR A 879 6.91 -10.55 -33.59
CA THR A 879 6.13 -11.52 -32.81
C THR A 879 5.73 -12.72 -33.66
N PHE A 880 5.67 -13.88 -33.04
CA PHE A 880 5.16 -15.12 -33.59
C PHE A 880 4.73 -16.06 -32.47
N ARG A 881 4.06 -17.16 -32.82
CA ARG A 881 3.67 -18.17 -31.85
C ARG A 881 4.32 -19.50 -32.18
N VAL A 882 4.57 -20.29 -31.13
CA VAL A 882 5.09 -21.65 -31.20
C VAL A 882 4.15 -22.60 -30.44
N ALA A 883 4.26 -23.90 -30.67
CA ALA A 883 3.49 -24.88 -29.91
C ALA A 883 3.84 -24.83 -28.40
N ASP A 884 2.89 -25.08 -27.55
CA ASP A 884 3.03 -25.00 -26.09
C ASP A 884 4.03 -26.01 -25.51
N MET A 885 4.37 -27.03 -26.25
CA MET A 885 5.41 -28.00 -25.90
C MET A 885 6.83 -27.40 -25.80
N TYR A 886 7.08 -26.20 -26.37
CA TYR A 886 8.36 -25.49 -26.28
C TYR A 886 8.47 -24.67 -24.99
N ASP A 887 8.15 -25.30 -23.87
CA ASP A 887 8.01 -24.69 -22.55
C ASP A 887 9.29 -24.64 -21.69
N GLN A 888 10.39 -25.27 -22.18
CA GLN A 888 11.69 -25.21 -21.50
C GLN A 888 12.43 -23.95 -21.97
N VAL A 889 12.41 -22.90 -21.13
CA VAL A 889 12.99 -21.61 -21.49
C VAL A 889 14.30 -21.40 -20.75
N SER A 890 15.34 -20.97 -21.48
CA SER A 890 16.57 -20.46 -20.88
C SER A 890 17.01 -19.19 -21.59
N TYR A 891 17.61 -18.27 -20.86
CA TYR A 891 18.12 -17.04 -21.44
C TYR A 891 19.30 -16.47 -20.65
N LEU A 892 20.15 -15.71 -21.34
CA LEU A 892 21.15 -14.85 -20.74
C LEU A 892 20.65 -13.41 -20.85
N GLY A 893 20.25 -12.82 -19.75
CA GLY A 893 19.64 -11.50 -19.71
C GLY A 893 19.41 -11.02 -18.30
N ARG A 894 18.67 -9.94 -18.13
CA ARG A 894 18.27 -9.42 -16.84
C ARG A 894 17.04 -10.17 -16.30
N GLY A 895 17.13 -10.68 -15.10
CA GLY A 895 16.08 -11.51 -14.47
C GLY A 895 16.42 -11.80 -13.00
N ASP A 896 15.79 -12.78 -12.38
CA ASP A 896 14.77 -13.74 -12.86
C ASP A 896 13.35 -13.15 -12.99
N ASN A 897 13.09 -12.00 -12.34
CA ASN A 897 11.81 -11.29 -12.38
C ASN A 897 11.59 -10.48 -13.67
N GLU A 898 10.38 -10.00 -13.83
CA GLU A 898 9.97 -9.13 -14.92
C GLU A 898 10.70 -7.77 -14.86
N THR A 899 11.23 -7.31 -16.00
CA THR A 899 11.93 -6.03 -16.10
C THR A 899 11.50 -5.26 -17.35
N TYR A 900 11.47 -3.92 -17.23
CA TYR A 900 11.23 -2.96 -18.31
C TYR A 900 12.31 -1.88 -18.30
N ALA A 901 12.38 -1.06 -19.34
CA ALA A 901 13.42 -0.05 -19.46
C ALA A 901 13.53 0.92 -18.27
N ASP A 902 12.39 1.28 -17.68
CA ASP A 902 12.25 2.19 -16.53
C ASP A 902 12.06 1.46 -15.18
N ARG A 903 12.11 0.11 -15.18
CA ARG A 903 11.96 -0.74 -14.01
C ARG A 903 12.83 -1.99 -14.15
N ASN A 904 14.13 -1.86 -13.95
CA ASN A 904 15.09 -2.93 -14.21
C ASN A 904 16.22 -3.02 -13.18
N GLN A 905 16.18 -2.23 -12.12
CA GLN A 905 17.24 -2.21 -11.10
C GLN A 905 17.27 -3.52 -10.30
N SER A 906 16.10 -4.15 -10.09
CA SER A 906 15.97 -5.42 -9.38
C SER A 906 16.58 -6.61 -10.11
N GLY A 907 16.63 -6.58 -11.45
CA GLY A 907 17.13 -7.70 -12.24
C GLY A 907 18.66 -7.72 -12.37
N ARG A 908 19.31 -8.86 -12.12
CA ARG A 908 20.72 -9.10 -12.43
C ARG A 908 20.87 -9.76 -13.78
N ILE A 909 21.93 -9.46 -14.50
CA ILE A 909 22.26 -10.20 -15.73
C ILE A 909 22.83 -11.56 -15.32
N GLY A 910 22.22 -12.62 -15.82
CA GLY A 910 22.59 -13.97 -15.48
C GLY A 910 22.01 -14.99 -16.46
N LEU A 911 22.42 -16.23 -16.27
CA LEU A 911 21.87 -17.38 -16.99
C LEU A 911 20.68 -17.91 -16.20
N TYR A 912 19.49 -17.83 -16.79
CA TYR A 912 18.25 -18.25 -16.15
C TYR A 912 17.59 -19.40 -16.88
N GLN A 913 16.92 -20.27 -16.11
CA GLN A 913 16.05 -21.32 -16.62
C GLN A 913 14.67 -21.11 -16.03
N THR A 914 13.63 -21.17 -16.85
CA THR A 914 12.26 -20.84 -16.47
C THR A 914 11.26 -21.53 -17.41
N THR A 915 9.99 -21.23 -17.23
CA THR A 915 8.90 -21.66 -18.12
C THR A 915 8.06 -20.44 -18.52
N PRO A 916 7.27 -20.49 -19.61
CA PRO A 916 6.36 -19.43 -19.98
C PRO A 916 5.38 -19.06 -18.88
N GLU A 917 4.96 -20.05 -18.08
CA GLU A 917 4.07 -19.84 -16.92
C GLU A 917 4.74 -19.01 -15.82
N ARG A 918 6.01 -19.27 -15.52
CA ARG A 918 6.78 -18.49 -14.53
C ARG A 918 7.23 -17.12 -15.05
N MET A 919 7.29 -16.95 -16.36
CA MET A 919 7.55 -15.63 -16.96
C MET A 919 6.33 -14.74 -16.89
N PHE A 920 5.12 -15.31 -16.93
CA PHE A 920 3.87 -14.61 -16.90
C PHE A 920 3.50 -14.23 -15.45
N HIS A 921 3.23 -12.94 -15.18
CA HIS A 921 2.71 -12.51 -13.91
C HIS A 921 1.20 -12.23 -14.03
N TYR A 922 0.41 -12.78 -13.11
CA TYR A 922 -1.05 -12.66 -13.11
C TYR A 922 -1.48 -11.38 -12.36
N TYR A 923 -1.38 -10.23 -13.02
CA TYR A 923 -2.01 -9.01 -12.51
C TYR A 923 -3.54 -9.20 -12.42
N VAL A 924 -4.20 -8.50 -11.50
CA VAL A 924 -5.65 -8.62 -11.30
C VAL A 924 -6.42 -8.45 -12.61
N THR A 925 -6.07 -7.43 -13.39
CA THR A 925 -6.53 -7.28 -14.78
C THR A 925 -5.44 -7.75 -15.74
N PRO A 926 -5.71 -8.73 -16.61
CA PRO A 926 -4.74 -9.19 -17.59
C PRO A 926 -4.23 -8.06 -18.48
N GLN A 927 -2.92 -8.00 -18.67
CA GLN A 927 -2.23 -6.96 -19.43
C GLN A 927 -0.85 -7.45 -19.87
N SER A 928 -0.07 -6.62 -20.56
CA SER A 928 1.29 -6.95 -20.95
C SER A 928 2.14 -7.29 -19.73
N THR A 929 2.88 -8.39 -19.80
CA THR A 929 3.70 -8.93 -18.70
C THR A 929 4.81 -9.84 -19.25
N GLY A 930 5.72 -10.27 -18.38
CA GLY A 930 6.71 -11.32 -18.70
C GLY A 930 7.96 -10.83 -19.43
N ASN A 931 8.11 -9.53 -19.64
CA ASN A 931 9.27 -8.99 -20.34
C ASN A 931 10.58 -9.18 -19.55
N ARG A 932 11.67 -9.45 -20.28
CA ARG A 932 13.06 -9.47 -19.79
C ARG A 932 13.89 -8.52 -20.62
N THR A 933 14.65 -7.67 -19.97
CA THR A 933 15.54 -6.68 -20.63
C THR A 933 16.98 -7.19 -20.70
N ASP A 934 17.79 -6.50 -21.47
CA ASP A 934 19.23 -6.81 -21.60
C ASP A 934 19.52 -8.26 -21.99
N VAL A 935 18.66 -8.87 -22.79
CA VAL A 935 18.83 -10.26 -23.24
C VAL A 935 19.90 -10.36 -24.32
N ARG A 936 20.85 -11.27 -24.16
CA ARG A 936 21.91 -11.56 -25.15
C ARG A 936 21.46 -12.65 -26.08
N TRP A 937 20.83 -13.68 -25.50
CA TRP A 937 20.22 -14.78 -26.20
C TRP A 937 19.09 -15.37 -25.39
N ALA A 938 18.14 -16.00 -26.06
CA ALA A 938 17.07 -16.78 -25.45
C ALA A 938 16.94 -18.12 -26.20
N LYS A 939 16.50 -19.15 -25.48
CA LYS A 939 16.26 -20.48 -26.04
C LYS A 939 14.98 -21.05 -25.45
N PHE A 940 14.13 -21.61 -26.31
CA PHE A 940 12.89 -22.27 -25.89
C PHE A 940 12.74 -23.58 -26.66
N THR A 941 12.59 -24.65 -25.92
CA THR A 941 12.65 -26.02 -26.45
C THR A 941 11.58 -26.89 -25.82
N ASP A 942 11.32 -28.02 -26.46
CA ASP A 942 10.62 -29.13 -25.85
C ASP A 942 11.54 -29.91 -24.88
N HIS A 943 10.98 -30.89 -24.18
CA HIS A 943 11.73 -31.72 -23.24
C HIS A 943 12.83 -32.59 -23.90
N SER A 944 12.82 -32.74 -25.23
CA SER A 944 13.91 -33.41 -25.95
C SER A 944 15.08 -32.47 -26.30
N GLY A 945 14.91 -31.18 -26.06
CA GLY A 945 15.88 -30.14 -26.43
C GLY A 945 15.65 -29.54 -27.79
N ALA A 946 14.65 -30.01 -28.56
CA ALA A 946 14.33 -29.47 -29.88
C ALA A 946 13.53 -28.16 -29.76
N GLY A 947 13.89 -27.14 -30.55
CA GLY A 947 13.22 -25.83 -30.51
C GLY A 947 13.99 -24.73 -31.20
N ILE A 948 14.00 -23.55 -30.65
CA ILE A 948 14.65 -22.37 -31.25
C ILE A 948 15.56 -21.70 -30.20
N PHE A 949 16.78 -21.38 -30.64
CA PHE A 949 17.69 -20.47 -29.97
C PHE A 949 17.71 -19.15 -30.74
N VAL A 950 17.67 -18.02 -30.02
CA VAL A 950 17.63 -16.67 -30.61
C VAL A 950 18.74 -15.82 -30.05
N GLU A 951 19.42 -15.09 -30.92
CA GLU A 951 20.33 -14.02 -30.54
C GLU A 951 20.12 -12.77 -31.43
N SER A 952 20.70 -11.67 -31.02
CA SER A 952 20.71 -10.42 -31.79
C SER A 952 22.13 -9.84 -31.78
N ASN A 953 22.40 -8.90 -32.69
CA ASN A 953 23.67 -8.16 -32.73
C ASN A 953 23.80 -7.12 -31.58
N ARG A 954 22.74 -6.90 -30.82
CA ARG A 954 22.68 -6.07 -29.61
C ARG A 954 21.79 -6.74 -28.58
N ALA A 955 21.90 -6.29 -27.31
CA ALA A 955 20.94 -6.71 -26.30
C ALA A 955 19.52 -6.33 -26.72
N PHE A 956 18.58 -7.21 -26.47
CA PHE A 956 17.17 -7.07 -26.85
C PHE A 956 16.25 -7.35 -25.66
N GLN A 957 14.94 -7.22 -25.88
CA GLN A 957 13.94 -7.58 -24.89
C GLN A 957 13.19 -8.83 -25.36
N PHE A 958 12.82 -9.68 -24.42
CA PHE A 958 12.28 -11.00 -24.70
C PHE A 958 11.14 -11.34 -23.74
N SER A 959 10.07 -11.89 -24.30
CA SER A 959 9.09 -12.63 -23.53
C SER A 959 8.57 -13.83 -24.31
N ILE A 960 8.20 -14.88 -23.58
CA ILE A 960 7.43 -16.02 -24.08
C ILE A 960 6.35 -16.32 -23.07
N ILE A 961 5.08 -16.22 -23.48
CA ILE A 961 3.93 -16.25 -22.58
C ILE A 961 2.84 -17.20 -23.09
N PRO A 962 2.01 -17.79 -22.20
CA PRO A 962 1.04 -18.83 -22.56
C PRO A 962 -0.25 -18.31 -23.23
N PHE A 963 -0.37 -17.00 -23.47
CA PHE A 963 -1.59 -16.39 -24.00
C PHE A 963 -1.28 -15.49 -25.20
N SER A 964 -2.26 -15.31 -26.08
CA SER A 964 -2.14 -14.36 -27.19
C SER A 964 -2.35 -12.92 -26.72
N ASP A 965 -1.70 -11.96 -27.40
CA ASP A 965 -1.89 -10.53 -27.14
C ASP A 965 -3.36 -10.10 -27.28
N VAL A 966 -4.08 -10.69 -28.25
CA VAL A 966 -5.49 -10.41 -28.48
C VAL A 966 -6.36 -10.87 -27.31
N LEU A 967 -6.01 -11.98 -26.67
CA LEU A 967 -6.71 -12.46 -25.49
C LEU A 967 -6.43 -11.56 -24.28
N LEU A 968 -5.16 -11.21 -24.05
CA LEU A 968 -4.77 -10.32 -22.96
C LEU A 968 -5.43 -8.94 -23.05
N GLU A 969 -5.51 -8.38 -24.27
CA GLU A 969 -6.14 -7.08 -24.49
C GLU A 969 -7.66 -7.07 -24.21
N LYS A 970 -8.34 -8.23 -24.32
CA LYS A 970 -9.79 -8.37 -24.15
C LYS A 970 -10.21 -8.89 -22.79
N ALA A 971 -9.36 -9.63 -22.12
CA ALA A 971 -9.66 -10.26 -20.86
C ALA A 971 -9.84 -9.19 -19.76
N ARG A 972 -10.87 -9.37 -18.95
CA ARG A 972 -11.14 -8.51 -17.78
C ARG A 972 -10.62 -9.12 -16.49
N HIS A 973 -10.63 -10.44 -16.42
CA HIS A 973 -10.20 -11.19 -15.24
C HIS A 973 -9.29 -12.35 -15.65
N ILE A 974 -8.52 -12.86 -14.71
CA ILE A 974 -7.57 -13.95 -14.96
C ILE A 974 -8.25 -15.27 -15.36
N ASN A 975 -9.49 -15.50 -14.96
CA ASN A 975 -10.28 -16.69 -15.38
C ASN A 975 -10.81 -16.59 -16.83
N ASP A 976 -10.76 -15.42 -17.46
CA ASP A 976 -11.02 -15.25 -18.91
C ASP A 976 -9.89 -15.83 -19.76
N LEU A 977 -8.69 -15.97 -19.17
CA LEU A 977 -7.50 -16.46 -19.86
C LEU A 977 -7.64 -17.97 -20.13
N LYS A 978 -7.71 -18.31 -21.41
CA LYS A 978 -7.82 -19.71 -21.89
C LYS A 978 -6.61 -20.02 -22.77
N ARG A 979 -5.93 -21.12 -22.46
CA ARG A 979 -4.85 -21.63 -23.30
C ARG A 979 -5.42 -22.21 -24.59
N ASP A 980 -4.71 -22.02 -25.68
CA ASP A 980 -5.07 -22.48 -27.02
C ASP A 980 -3.98 -23.40 -27.63
N GLY A 981 -3.08 -23.94 -26.79
CA GLY A 981 -2.01 -24.86 -27.19
C GLY A 981 -0.80 -24.18 -27.83
N MET A 982 -0.69 -22.84 -27.70
CA MET A 982 0.40 -22.07 -28.29
C MET A 982 0.97 -21.04 -27.30
N LEU A 983 2.26 -20.78 -27.41
CA LEU A 983 2.97 -19.73 -26.68
C LEU A 983 3.23 -18.55 -27.62
N THR A 984 3.09 -17.33 -27.10
CA THR A 984 3.41 -16.10 -27.84
C THR A 984 4.83 -15.66 -27.51
N VAL A 985 5.65 -15.49 -28.53
CA VAL A 985 7.03 -15.05 -28.44
C VAL A 985 7.15 -13.61 -28.92
N HIS A 986 7.77 -12.76 -28.12
CA HIS A 986 8.15 -11.42 -28.50
C HIS A 986 9.69 -11.28 -28.49
N LEU A 987 10.21 -10.74 -29.58
CA LEU A 987 11.61 -10.37 -29.73
C LEU A 987 11.63 -8.87 -30.06
N ASP A 988 11.89 -8.03 -29.05
CA ASP A 988 11.80 -6.59 -29.19
C ASP A 988 13.19 -5.96 -29.22
N ALA A 989 13.43 -5.14 -30.23
CA ALA A 989 14.61 -4.28 -30.28
C ALA A 989 14.49 -3.17 -29.22
N GLU A 990 13.28 -2.66 -29.02
CA GLU A 990 12.94 -1.68 -28.00
C GLU A 990 11.49 -1.89 -27.51
N GLN A 991 11.27 -1.65 -26.22
CA GLN A 991 9.94 -1.61 -25.62
C GLN A 991 9.86 -0.45 -24.63
N ALA A 992 8.75 0.26 -24.63
CA ALA A 992 8.51 1.41 -23.74
C ALA A 992 8.49 0.97 -22.27
N GLY A 993 8.85 1.88 -21.40
CA GLY A 993 8.67 1.72 -19.95
C GLY A 993 7.21 1.50 -19.57
N VAL A 994 6.96 1.28 -18.29
CA VAL A 994 5.61 1.05 -17.74
C VAL A 994 5.05 2.30 -17.03
N GLY A 995 5.89 3.20 -16.54
CA GLY A 995 5.48 4.45 -15.90
C GLY A 995 4.57 4.26 -14.68
N THR A 996 3.83 5.33 -14.35
CA THR A 996 2.85 5.40 -13.24
C THR A 996 1.64 6.25 -13.59
N ALA A 997 1.25 6.30 -14.85
CA ALA A 997 0.26 7.24 -15.40
C ALA A 997 -1.17 7.01 -14.93
N THR A 998 -1.46 5.94 -14.21
CA THR A 998 -2.79 5.70 -13.62
C THR A 998 -3.14 6.76 -12.58
N CYS A 999 -2.13 7.22 -11.80
CA CYS A 999 -2.23 8.40 -10.94
C CYS A 999 -0.81 8.96 -10.73
N GLY A 1000 -0.29 9.72 -11.69
CA GLY A 1000 1.06 10.25 -11.59
C GLY A 1000 1.68 10.55 -12.95
N PRO A 1001 3.01 10.71 -13.01
CA PRO A 1001 3.73 10.90 -14.27
C PRO A 1001 3.65 9.68 -15.18
N GLY A 1002 3.55 9.91 -16.49
CA GLY A 1002 3.69 8.88 -17.51
C GLY A 1002 5.14 8.38 -17.63
N VAL A 1003 5.35 7.54 -18.63
CA VAL A 1003 6.71 7.06 -18.98
C VAL A 1003 7.64 8.24 -19.25
N LEU A 1004 8.79 8.27 -18.59
CA LEU A 1004 9.78 9.33 -18.77
C LEU A 1004 10.31 9.35 -20.22
N PRO A 1005 10.65 10.52 -20.76
CA PRO A 1005 11.01 10.66 -22.19
C PRO A 1005 12.10 9.72 -22.69
N GLN A 1006 13.10 9.41 -21.85
CA GLN A 1006 14.21 8.50 -22.19
C GLN A 1006 13.79 7.02 -22.32
N TYR A 1007 12.62 6.65 -21.81
CA TYR A 1007 12.07 5.29 -21.83
C TYR A 1007 10.91 5.11 -22.82
N LEU A 1008 10.60 6.16 -23.59
CA LEU A 1008 9.66 6.06 -24.71
C LEU A 1008 10.34 5.41 -25.92
N VAL A 1009 9.61 4.67 -26.71
CA VAL A 1009 10.05 4.18 -28.03
C VAL A 1009 9.58 5.15 -29.11
N PRO A 1010 10.45 6.02 -29.64
CA PRO A 1010 10.04 7.01 -30.63
C PRO A 1010 9.70 6.33 -31.97
N LEU A 1011 8.63 6.80 -32.62
CA LEU A 1011 8.27 6.36 -33.95
C LEU A 1011 9.19 7.00 -34.99
N LYS A 1012 10.28 6.32 -35.31
CA LYS A 1012 11.30 6.76 -36.26
C LYS A 1012 11.83 5.58 -37.08
N LYS A 1013 12.54 5.88 -38.17
CA LYS A 1013 13.22 4.83 -38.95
C LYS A 1013 14.22 4.10 -38.06
N GLN A 1014 14.13 2.77 -38.06
CA GLN A 1014 14.97 1.90 -37.23
C GLN A 1014 15.32 0.61 -37.99
N HIS A 1015 16.52 0.09 -37.69
CA HIS A 1015 16.99 -1.21 -38.14
C HIS A 1015 17.29 -2.11 -36.95
N PHE A 1016 16.85 -3.36 -37.04
CA PHE A 1016 17.14 -4.38 -36.02
C PHE A 1016 17.21 -5.76 -36.69
N GLU A 1017 17.87 -6.70 -36.01
CA GLU A 1017 18.01 -8.05 -36.54
C GLU A 1017 18.01 -9.10 -35.44
N PHE A 1018 17.43 -10.26 -35.73
CA PHE A 1018 17.45 -11.45 -34.89
C PHE A 1018 17.96 -12.63 -35.74
N THR A 1019 18.70 -13.54 -35.10
CA THR A 1019 19.12 -14.78 -35.73
C THR A 1019 18.49 -15.95 -35.00
N LEU A 1020 17.71 -16.73 -35.73
CA LEU A 1020 16.99 -17.90 -35.23
C LEU A 1020 17.77 -19.16 -35.59
N TYR A 1021 18.15 -19.92 -34.58
CA TYR A 1021 18.82 -21.21 -34.75
C TYR A 1021 17.88 -22.34 -34.36
N PRO A 1022 17.36 -23.14 -35.32
CA PRO A 1022 16.72 -24.38 -34.96
C PRO A 1022 17.70 -25.29 -34.22
N VAL A 1023 17.25 -25.81 -33.05
CA VAL A 1023 18.06 -26.68 -32.17
C VAL A 1023 17.40 -28.02 -31.94
N LYS A 1024 18.21 -29.05 -31.54
CA LYS A 1024 17.73 -30.38 -31.25
C LYS A 1024 18.33 -30.88 -29.94
#